data_8812c61c62fbf6e1e22878596ff42b85
#
_entry.id   8812c61c62fbf6e1e22878596ff42b85
#
_cell.length_a   1.000
_cell.length_b   1.000
_cell.length_c   1.000
_cell.angle_alpha   90.00
_cell.angle_beta   90.00
_cell.angle_gamma   90.00
#
_symmetry.space_group_name_H-M   'P 1'
#
loop_
_entity.id
_entity.type
_entity.pdbx_description
1 polymer ?
#
loop_
_entity_poly.entity_id
_entity_poly.type
_entity_poly.pdbx_seq_one_letter_code
_entity_poly.pdbx_strand_id
1 'polypeptide(L)'
;MNLDSLRPGQRSDMEQSDLYLLQNVPPYHLQALVKARRLPYSFKGQNINAPGDPSKTTAEIARLLFDAVSCREAIGSLGEMEKLILRELVACGGRANSRDLALYLSLADTPLNSDKEDASPSTNNPEGISSSTHQGIPPQYPAPHPHGVFEQAVHRLLLVGLLFWSKQTSFVGRDYAGGVYDGVLIVPQGVMEAANEVWRADREAGAHASPAEQESGENKVVENAAAGVSEGIRALQRNLYLYWSLVAAMREGLSLVNNRLLSRSALRQVVDQLSPAGSSLPEQIRTETDLPRLLFTRLLLMKLGLLVERSGTVCAMPADAFFSLPLFERARRCYHVWLDSAFWNELAYLPDVVVRPGPAALDPAHEEVVRSRKLVLERLLQEQVGAWHDYSKFIAHAKLYIPYLLFPRQYGSRAERYSTGSNLYGWDFRLKHGWLTPREGWHLVEGGFIRAIISGPLHWLGLVEVDNEEHPGAFRIVKDAALVTSETPPSTQEPAWGRLVVQPNFELIALAPVSEALLIQLDRFAERTGLEYIAQYRLTRASATRAIQMGLHADAIQQVLEQAAGGPIPQNVQYSLVEWERQARRIELWRGVTLLEVDDAALLDALFNDEQTRPLFGRRLAPLLAEVVTAQLPAVQAILWQRDYLPSLVSAPVQDGLLESGRFPTREPQWRLQQNGLLQPCHAVVDLYLAAEVERITELDEATGWRKITPAALQRARSAGLSLEHIMRFLQHYCEGGVPASFLIRLKLWGGGYEQQSAIGVEPAPLLRLSAQALQDIQADAELGPLLGTEVPLDNRLVRVDPRALERVIELLQERGFTVE
;
A
#
# COMPACT_ATOMS: atom_id res chain seq x y z
N MET A 1 -2.01 -35.46 2.75
CA MET A 1 -1.09 -35.71 3.85
C MET A 1 -1.23 -37.18 4.25
N ASN A 2 -0.19 -38.01 4.13
CA ASN A 2 -0.25 -39.45 4.44
C ASN A 2 -0.39 -39.64 5.95
N LEU A 3 -1.35 -40.48 6.39
CA LEU A 3 -1.59 -40.84 7.80
C LEU A 3 -0.36 -41.42 8.53
N ASP A 4 0.60 -41.98 7.79
CA ASP A 4 1.85 -42.52 8.35
C ASP A 4 2.88 -41.46 8.75
N SER A 5 2.64 -40.17 8.43
CA SER A 5 3.54 -39.07 8.75
C SER A 5 3.14 -38.28 10.02
N LEU A 6 2.01 -38.59 10.64
CA LEU A 6 1.57 -37.94 11.89
C LEU A 6 2.25 -38.54 13.10
N ARG A 7 2.78 -37.67 13.98
CA ARG A 7 3.40 -38.14 15.25
C ARG A 7 2.34 -38.80 16.15
N PRO A 8 2.69 -39.81 16.95
CA PRO A 8 1.74 -40.53 17.82
C PRO A 8 0.87 -39.64 18.72
N GLY A 9 1.36 -38.49 19.14
CA GLY A 9 0.59 -37.53 19.94
C GLY A 9 -0.55 -36.84 19.17
N GLN A 10 -0.43 -36.61 17.89
CA GLN A 10 -1.46 -35.95 17.09
C GLN A 10 -2.68 -36.87 16.82
N ARG A 11 -2.46 -38.17 16.72
CA ARG A 11 -3.56 -39.14 16.63
C ARG A 11 -4.40 -39.20 17.90
N SER A 12 -3.77 -39.14 19.06
CA SER A 12 -4.47 -39.16 20.36
C SER A 12 -5.33 -37.90 20.56
N ASP A 13 -4.86 -36.76 20.11
CA ASP A 13 -5.61 -35.48 20.20
C ASP A 13 -6.84 -35.44 19.25
N MET A 14 -6.71 -36.10 18.09
CA MET A 14 -7.80 -36.23 17.10
C MET A 14 -8.93 -37.16 17.61
N GLU A 15 -8.57 -38.33 18.12
CA GLU A 15 -9.53 -39.29 18.71
C GLU A 15 -10.25 -38.67 19.92
N GLN A 16 -9.58 -37.85 20.71
CA GLN A 16 -10.20 -37.10 21.81
C GLN A 16 -11.17 -36.03 21.33
N SER A 17 -10.91 -35.38 20.21
CA SER A 17 -11.80 -34.38 19.63
C SER A 17 -13.12 -34.97 19.14
N ASP A 18 -13.06 -36.07 18.38
CA ASP A 18 -14.24 -36.73 17.85
C ASP A 18 -15.09 -37.39 18.96
N LEU A 19 -14.40 -37.96 19.96
CA LEU A 19 -15.06 -38.48 21.15
C LEU A 19 -15.84 -37.43 21.92
N TYR A 20 -15.27 -36.21 22.03
CA TYR A 20 -15.89 -35.08 22.71
C TYR A 20 -17.18 -34.63 22.03
N LEU A 21 -17.29 -34.74 20.71
CA LEU A 21 -18.52 -34.42 19.98
C LEU A 21 -19.66 -35.35 20.39
N LEU A 22 -19.41 -36.66 20.50
CA LEU A 22 -20.42 -37.65 20.87
C LEU A 22 -20.90 -37.54 22.33
N GLN A 23 -20.05 -37.03 23.22
CA GLN A 23 -20.42 -36.82 24.64
C GLN A 23 -21.56 -35.81 24.80
N ASN A 24 -21.77 -34.93 23.82
CA ASN A 24 -22.84 -33.92 23.84
C ASN A 24 -24.12 -34.39 23.12
N VAL A 25 -24.10 -35.57 22.53
CA VAL A 25 -25.23 -36.11 21.79
C VAL A 25 -26.19 -36.84 22.75
N PRO A 26 -27.49 -36.54 22.69
CA PRO A 26 -28.49 -37.22 23.54
C PRO A 26 -28.48 -38.74 23.31
N PRO A 27 -28.70 -39.57 24.37
CA PRO A 27 -28.65 -41.03 24.25
C PRO A 27 -29.61 -41.59 23.20
N TYR A 28 -30.81 -41.04 23.04
CA TYR A 28 -31.78 -41.46 22.02
C TYR A 28 -31.24 -41.20 20.61
N HIS A 29 -30.49 -40.15 20.41
CA HIS A 29 -29.89 -39.83 19.12
C HIS A 29 -28.71 -40.76 18.81
N LEU A 30 -27.89 -41.11 19.81
CA LEU A 30 -26.83 -42.15 19.66
C LEU A 30 -27.42 -43.48 19.21
N GLN A 31 -28.61 -43.89 19.75
CA GLN A 31 -29.28 -45.10 19.30
C GLN A 31 -29.74 -44.98 17.85
N ALA A 32 -30.30 -43.83 17.46
CA ALA A 32 -30.70 -43.56 16.09
C ALA A 32 -29.53 -43.62 15.12
N LEU A 33 -28.37 -43.06 15.49
CA LEU A 33 -27.11 -43.13 14.75
C LEU A 33 -26.63 -44.54 14.49
N VAL A 34 -26.53 -45.35 15.57
CA VAL A 34 -26.14 -46.76 15.46
C VAL A 34 -27.04 -47.53 14.54
N LYS A 35 -28.34 -47.31 14.62
CA LYS A 35 -29.36 -47.93 13.74
C LYS A 35 -29.22 -47.46 12.30
N ALA A 36 -29.10 -46.15 12.08
CA ALA A 36 -29.03 -45.56 10.75
C ALA A 36 -27.78 -46.03 9.99
N ARG A 37 -26.66 -46.17 10.71
CA ARG A 37 -25.35 -46.57 10.16
C ARG A 37 -25.18 -48.12 10.18
N ARG A 38 -26.19 -48.87 10.68
CA ARG A 38 -26.12 -50.36 10.81
C ARG A 38 -24.87 -50.83 11.52
N LEU A 39 -24.40 -50.05 12.51
CA LEU A 39 -23.17 -50.42 13.23
C LEU A 39 -23.36 -51.73 14.02
N PRO A 40 -22.32 -52.56 14.16
CA PRO A 40 -22.40 -53.83 14.92
C PRO A 40 -22.32 -53.60 16.44
N TYR A 41 -23.17 -52.74 16.95
CA TYR A 41 -23.30 -52.38 18.37
C TYR A 41 -24.70 -52.64 18.88
N SER A 42 -24.82 -53.32 20.03
CA SER A 42 -26.08 -53.66 20.65
C SER A 42 -26.19 -53.04 22.06
N PHE A 43 -27.22 -52.23 22.25
CA PHE A 43 -27.59 -51.64 23.55
C PHE A 43 -28.23 -52.65 24.50
N LYS A 44 -28.23 -54.01 24.23
CA LYS A 44 -28.88 -55.04 25.04
C LYS A 44 -28.30 -55.06 26.45
N GLY A 45 -29.13 -54.70 27.45
CA GLY A 45 -28.85 -54.84 28.88
C GLY A 45 -28.31 -53.56 29.57
N GLN A 46 -28.08 -52.50 28.87
CA GLN A 46 -27.73 -51.22 29.52
C GLN A 46 -29.00 -50.38 29.68
N ASN A 47 -29.37 -50.16 30.95
CA ASN A 47 -30.35 -49.16 31.31
C ASN A 47 -29.71 -47.80 31.03
N ILE A 48 -30.19 -47.07 30.02
CA ILE A 48 -29.59 -45.79 29.55
C ILE A 48 -29.56 -44.74 30.70
N ASN A 49 -30.34 -44.97 31.74
CA ASN A 49 -30.41 -44.15 32.95
C ASN A 49 -29.63 -44.75 34.14
N ALA A 50 -28.91 -45.88 33.98
CA ALA A 50 -28.10 -46.44 35.04
C ALA A 50 -26.69 -45.83 35.05
N PRO A 51 -26.06 -45.63 36.22
CA PRO A 51 -24.69 -45.08 36.32
C PRO A 51 -23.62 -46.10 35.89
N GLY A 52 -23.65 -46.53 34.65
CA GLY A 52 -22.53 -47.16 33.93
C GLY A 52 -21.69 -46.04 33.31
N ASP A 53 -20.38 -46.28 33.25
CA ASP A 53 -19.43 -45.26 32.73
C ASP A 53 -19.78 -44.87 31.28
N PRO A 54 -20.46 -43.71 31.06
CA PRO A 54 -20.95 -43.34 29.74
C PRO A 54 -19.80 -43.07 28.76
N SER A 55 -18.59 -42.92 29.25
CA SER A 55 -17.38 -42.66 28.46
C SER A 55 -16.93 -43.84 27.65
N LYS A 56 -17.05 -45.05 28.18
CA LYS A 56 -16.65 -46.30 27.47
C LYS A 56 -17.60 -46.62 26.33
N THR A 57 -18.89 -46.46 26.54
CA THR A 57 -19.94 -46.69 25.50
C THR A 57 -19.79 -45.72 24.34
N THR A 58 -19.58 -44.44 24.63
CA THR A 58 -19.37 -43.39 23.60
C THR A 58 -18.07 -43.59 22.84
N ALA A 59 -16.98 -44.09 23.51
CA ALA A 59 -15.70 -44.36 22.87
C ALA A 59 -15.78 -45.56 21.89
N GLU A 60 -16.57 -46.59 22.23
CA GLU A 60 -16.79 -47.73 21.34
C GLU A 60 -17.62 -47.37 20.13
N ILE A 61 -18.66 -46.60 20.33
CA ILE A 61 -19.49 -46.06 19.23
C ILE A 61 -18.66 -45.10 18.35
N ALA A 62 -17.84 -44.24 18.91
CA ALA A 62 -16.96 -43.34 18.17
C ALA A 62 -16.04 -44.10 17.21
N ARG A 63 -15.38 -45.15 17.67
CA ARG A 63 -14.46 -46.01 16.87
C ARG A 63 -15.20 -46.61 15.67
N LEU A 64 -16.41 -47.11 15.87
CA LEU A 64 -17.23 -47.75 14.80
C LEU A 64 -17.80 -46.68 13.85
N LEU A 65 -18.23 -45.55 14.37
CA LEU A 65 -18.89 -44.45 13.60
C LEU A 65 -17.91 -43.72 12.70
N PHE A 66 -16.73 -43.44 13.20
CA PHE A 66 -15.69 -42.66 12.50
C PHE A 66 -14.62 -43.54 11.83
N ASP A 67 -14.84 -44.86 11.76
CA ASP A 67 -14.03 -45.76 10.94
C ASP A 67 -14.09 -45.36 9.46
N ALA A 68 -12.94 -45.35 8.77
CA ALA A 68 -12.83 -44.90 7.40
C ALA A 68 -13.74 -45.63 6.41
N VAL A 69 -13.93 -46.96 6.59
CA VAL A 69 -14.82 -47.76 5.75
C VAL A 69 -16.27 -47.34 5.98
N SER A 70 -16.67 -47.28 7.26
CA SER A 70 -18.01 -46.86 7.66
C SER A 70 -18.35 -45.45 7.17
N CYS A 71 -17.40 -44.48 7.24
CA CYS A 71 -17.59 -43.16 6.74
C CYS A 71 -17.75 -43.10 5.21
N ARG A 72 -16.93 -43.84 4.46
CA ARG A 72 -16.99 -43.94 3.00
C ARG A 72 -18.35 -44.51 2.53
N GLU A 73 -18.82 -45.56 3.17
CA GLU A 73 -20.13 -46.13 2.86
C GLU A 73 -21.27 -45.13 3.10
N ALA A 74 -21.21 -44.40 4.21
CA ALA A 74 -22.21 -43.38 4.52
C ALA A 74 -22.19 -42.24 3.51
N ILE A 75 -21.01 -41.72 3.16
CA ILE A 75 -20.85 -40.66 2.16
C ILE A 75 -21.37 -41.12 0.79
N GLY A 76 -21.10 -42.38 0.41
CA GLY A 76 -21.60 -42.96 -0.83
C GLY A 76 -23.16 -43.06 -0.89
N SER A 77 -23.81 -43.17 0.25
CA SER A 77 -25.30 -43.28 0.34
C SER A 77 -26.01 -41.91 0.37
N LEU A 78 -25.28 -40.79 0.36
CA LEU A 78 -25.84 -39.45 0.41
C LEU A 78 -26.46 -39.01 -0.92
N GLY A 79 -27.55 -38.24 -0.86
CA GLY A 79 -28.09 -37.50 -1.99
C GLY A 79 -27.24 -36.33 -2.38
N GLU A 80 -27.58 -35.71 -3.51
CA GLU A 80 -26.74 -34.61 -4.07
C GLU A 80 -26.68 -33.36 -3.16
N MET A 81 -27.76 -33.02 -2.47
CA MET A 81 -27.77 -31.88 -1.54
C MET A 81 -26.95 -32.16 -0.30
N GLU A 82 -27.06 -33.37 0.25
CA GLU A 82 -26.25 -33.75 1.42
C GLU A 82 -24.76 -33.79 1.06
N LYS A 83 -24.39 -34.31 -0.13
CA LYS A 83 -22.99 -34.28 -0.64
C LYS A 83 -22.49 -32.86 -0.81
N LEU A 84 -23.34 -31.96 -1.36
CA LEU A 84 -23.01 -30.55 -1.54
C LEU A 84 -22.74 -29.86 -0.20
N ILE A 85 -23.64 -30.00 0.77
CA ILE A 85 -23.48 -29.45 2.13
C ILE A 85 -22.20 -29.98 2.79
N LEU A 86 -21.99 -31.28 2.72
CA LEU A 86 -20.80 -31.90 3.34
C LEU A 86 -19.50 -31.43 2.65
N ARG A 87 -19.51 -31.29 1.30
CA ARG A 87 -18.35 -30.80 0.52
C ARG A 87 -17.99 -29.38 0.91
N GLU A 88 -18.98 -28.48 1.00
CA GLU A 88 -18.75 -27.09 1.40
C GLU A 88 -18.24 -27.00 2.85
N LEU A 89 -18.80 -27.79 3.76
CA LEU A 89 -18.32 -27.84 5.14
C LEU A 89 -16.89 -28.35 5.25
N VAL A 90 -16.53 -29.40 4.54
CA VAL A 90 -15.18 -29.95 4.52
C VAL A 90 -14.21 -28.93 3.91
N ALA A 91 -14.60 -28.25 2.83
CA ALA A 91 -13.79 -27.25 2.17
C ALA A 91 -13.51 -26.01 3.05
N CYS A 92 -14.48 -25.60 3.88
CA CYS A 92 -14.27 -24.50 4.84
C CYS A 92 -13.65 -24.92 6.18
N GLY A 93 -13.07 -26.12 6.26
CA GLY A 93 -12.35 -26.61 7.46
C GLY A 93 -13.23 -27.35 8.47
N GLY A 94 -14.34 -27.93 8.03
CA GLY A 94 -15.21 -28.78 8.83
C GLY A 94 -16.09 -28.05 9.84
N ARG A 95 -16.20 -26.73 9.77
CA ARG A 95 -16.95 -25.95 10.75
C ARG A 95 -17.58 -24.69 10.13
N ALA A 96 -18.89 -24.56 10.16
CA ALA A 96 -19.60 -23.37 9.71
C ALA A 96 -20.89 -23.12 10.50
N ASN A 97 -21.36 -21.86 10.47
CA ASN A 97 -22.70 -21.55 10.96
C ASN A 97 -23.74 -22.02 9.94
N SER A 98 -24.81 -22.71 10.43
CA SER A 98 -25.84 -23.29 9.56
C SER A 98 -26.60 -22.24 8.75
N ARG A 99 -26.85 -21.05 9.29
CA ARG A 99 -27.51 -19.95 8.57
C ARG A 99 -26.62 -19.35 7.49
N ASP A 100 -25.33 -19.18 7.77
CA ASP A 100 -24.40 -18.66 6.78
C ASP A 100 -24.25 -19.64 5.62
N LEU A 101 -24.21 -20.94 5.90
CA LEU A 101 -24.19 -21.99 4.88
C LEU A 101 -25.47 -22.01 4.06
N ALA A 102 -26.63 -21.92 4.71
CA ALA A 102 -27.92 -21.86 4.02
C ALA A 102 -28.04 -20.60 3.14
N LEU A 103 -27.58 -19.44 3.62
CA LEU A 103 -27.59 -18.22 2.83
C LEU A 103 -26.72 -18.38 1.57
N TYR A 104 -25.50 -18.90 1.71
CA TYR A 104 -24.61 -19.15 0.58
C TYR A 104 -25.26 -20.09 -0.45
N LEU A 105 -25.79 -21.22 0.01
CA LEU A 105 -26.45 -22.19 -0.88
C LEU A 105 -27.72 -21.63 -1.53
N SER A 106 -28.42 -20.70 -0.88
CA SER A 106 -29.60 -20.04 -1.47
C SER A 106 -29.24 -19.02 -2.56
N LEU A 107 -28.05 -18.47 -2.52
CA LEU A 107 -27.51 -17.54 -3.53
C LEU A 107 -26.73 -18.26 -4.64
N ALA A 108 -26.33 -19.51 -4.41
CA ALA A 108 -25.72 -20.36 -5.42
C ALA A 108 -26.82 -20.92 -6.36
N ASP A 109 -26.44 -21.16 -7.62
CA ASP A 109 -27.33 -21.89 -8.58
C ASP A 109 -27.39 -23.37 -8.17
N THR A 110 -28.07 -23.62 -7.09
CA THR A 110 -28.20 -24.94 -6.47
C THR A 110 -29.68 -25.42 -6.62
N PRO A 111 -29.95 -26.73 -6.47
CA PRO A 111 -31.29 -27.25 -6.48
C PRO A 111 -32.26 -26.61 -5.48
N LEU A 112 -31.78 -25.87 -4.48
CA LEU A 112 -32.59 -25.06 -3.57
C LEU A 112 -33.42 -23.97 -4.28
N ASN A 113 -33.03 -23.53 -5.48
CA ASN A 113 -33.72 -22.50 -6.23
C ASN A 113 -34.75 -23.05 -7.23
N SER A 114 -34.74 -24.35 -7.51
CA SER A 114 -35.68 -24.96 -8.46
C SER A 114 -37.14 -24.95 -7.98
N ASP A 115 -37.40 -24.86 -6.67
CA ASP A 115 -38.77 -24.83 -6.12
C ASP A 115 -39.43 -23.43 -6.17
N LYS A 116 -38.72 -22.40 -6.69
CA LYS A 116 -39.28 -21.05 -6.82
C LYS A 116 -40.08 -20.82 -8.11
N GLU A 117 -39.88 -21.66 -9.13
CA GLU A 117 -40.59 -21.49 -10.43
C GLU A 117 -41.99 -22.04 -10.45
N ASP A 118 -42.38 -22.98 -9.55
CA ASP A 118 -43.71 -23.60 -9.54
C ASP A 118 -44.73 -22.95 -8.58
N ALA A 119 -44.36 -21.92 -7.84
CA ALA A 119 -45.30 -21.16 -7.04
C ALA A 119 -45.94 -20.05 -7.88
N SER A 120 -47.00 -20.40 -8.62
CA SER A 120 -47.91 -19.44 -9.26
C SER A 120 -48.36 -18.38 -8.24
N PRO A 121 -48.39 -17.10 -8.61
CA PRO A 121 -48.83 -16.07 -7.70
C PRO A 121 -50.30 -16.18 -7.40
N SER A 122 -50.69 -16.74 -6.28
CA SER A 122 -52.01 -16.56 -5.76
C SER A 122 -52.22 -15.08 -5.39
N THR A 123 -53.02 -14.44 -6.25
CA THR A 123 -53.59 -13.13 -6.06
C THR A 123 -54.37 -13.08 -4.75
N ASN A 124 -53.82 -12.47 -3.73
CA ASN A 124 -54.56 -11.73 -2.72
C ASN A 124 -53.64 -10.77 -2.01
N ASN A 125 -53.66 -9.51 -2.46
CA ASN A 125 -53.10 -8.35 -1.78
C ASN A 125 -54.13 -7.82 -0.76
N PRO A 126 -53.72 -7.38 0.39
CA PRO A 126 -54.12 -6.03 0.78
C PRO A 126 -52.90 -5.16 1.20
N GLU A 127 -52.81 -4.09 0.48
CA GLU A 127 -52.43 -2.75 0.88
C GLU A 127 -51.24 -2.50 1.80
N GLY A 128 -50.18 -1.91 1.23
CA GLY A 128 -49.59 -0.74 1.77
C GLY A 128 -48.51 -0.91 2.84
N ILE A 129 -47.32 -1.37 2.49
CA ILE A 129 -46.09 -0.83 3.08
C ILE A 129 -45.10 -0.72 1.94
N SER A 130 -44.73 0.52 1.59
CA SER A 130 -43.67 0.83 0.66
C SER A 130 -42.32 0.38 1.28
N SER A 131 -41.85 -0.79 0.86
CA SER A 131 -40.51 -1.21 1.12
C SER A 131 -39.57 -0.38 0.25
N SER A 132 -38.96 0.66 0.83
CA SER A 132 -37.76 1.25 0.28
C SER A 132 -36.72 0.14 0.24
N THR A 133 -36.48 -0.39 -0.94
CA THR A 133 -35.37 -1.29 -1.24
C THR A 133 -34.05 -0.55 -0.93
N HIS A 134 -33.49 -0.79 0.25
CA HIS A 134 -32.10 -0.50 0.53
C HIS A 134 -31.27 -1.44 -0.35
N GLN A 135 -30.86 -0.95 -1.51
CA GLN A 135 -29.85 -1.60 -2.34
C GLN A 135 -28.57 -1.75 -1.49
N GLY A 136 -28.17 -2.97 -1.18
CA GLY A 136 -26.94 -3.26 -0.44
C GLY A 136 -27.09 -4.15 0.79
N ILE A 137 -28.28 -4.31 1.34
CA ILE A 137 -28.51 -5.26 2.43
C ILE A 137 -28.62 -6.66 1.82
N PRO A 138 -27.79 -7.63 2.27
CA PRO A 138 -27.94 -8.99 1.80
C PRO A 138 -29.38 -9.46 2.07
N PRO A 139 -29.95 -10.34 1.20
CA PRO A 139 -31.28 -10.87 1.40
C PRO A 139 -31.39 -11.41 2.82
N GLN A 140 -32.49 -11.09 3.50
CA GLN A 140 -32.74 -11.61 4.85
C GLN A 140 -32.49 -13.11 4.86
N TYR A 141 -31.82 -13.60 5.91
CA TYR A 141 -31.62 -15.02 6.09
C TYR A 141 -32.95 -15.75 5.81
N PRO A 142 -32.93 -16.83 5.02
CA PRO A 142 -34.15 -17.58 4.75
C PRO A 142 -34.80 -17.92 6.09
N ALA A 143 -36.12 -17.76 6.16
CA ALA A 143 -36.89 -18.12 7.34
C ALA A 143 -36.69 -19.62 7.61
N PRO A 144 -36.56 -20.04 8.86
CA PRO A 144 -36.41 -21.45 9.18
C PRO A 144 -37.69 -22.18 8.78
N HIS A 145 -37.60 -22.96 7.72
CA HIS A 145 -38.67 -23.88 7.30
C HIS A 145 -38.28 -25.27 7.81
N PRO A 146 -38.99 -25.84 8.80
CA PRO A 146 -38.67 -27.16 9.34
C PRO A 146 -38.74 -28.32 8.32
N HIS A 147 -39.21 -28.06 7.12
CA HIS A 147 -39.33 -29.02 6.03
C HIS A 147 -38.62 -28.57 4.73
N GLY A 148 -37.77 -27.54 4.79
CA GLY A 148 -37.00 -27.11 3.61
C GLY A 148 -35.97 -28.14 3.18
N VAL A 149 -35.55 -28.09 1.92
CA VAL A 149 -34.57 -29.05 1.35
C VAL A 149 -33.26 -29.01 2.13
N PHE A 150 -32.80 -27.82 2.52
CA PHE A 150 -31.57 -27.64 3.31
C PHE A 150 -31.69 -28.29 4.70
N GLU A 151 -32.80 -28.01 5.41
CA GLU A 151 -33.05 -28.56 6.76
C GLU A 151 -33.16 -30.08 6.74
N GLN A 152 -33.85 -30.62 5.73
CA GLN A 152 -33.98 -32.08 5.55
C GLN A 152 -32.59 -32.73 5.32
N ALA A 153 -31.76 -32.12 4.47
CA ALA A 153 -30.41 -32.59 4.20
C ALA A 153 -29.52 -32.52 5.44
N VAL A 154 -29.51 -31.39 6.18
CA VAL A 154 -28.79 -31.26 7.46
C VAL A 154 -29.29 -32.27 8.48
N HIS A 155 -30.62 -32.44 8.60
CA HIS A 155 -31.23 -33.44 9.51
C HIS A 155 -30.74 -34.86 9.18
N ARG A 156 -30.71 -35.23 7.89
CA ARG A 156 -30.23 -36.52 7.46
C ARG A 156 -28.73 -36.72 7.75
N LEU A 157 -27.88 -35.70 7.51
CA LEU A 157 -26.47 -35.73 7.83
C LEU A 157 -26.21 -35.87 9.34
N LEU A 158 -27.04 -35.23 10.18
CA LEU A 158 -27.02 -35.40 11.63
C LEU A 158 -27.44 -36.83 12.04
N LEU A 159 -28.50 -37.37 11.45
CA LEU A 159 -28.98 -38.72 11.73
C LEU A 159 -28.01 -39.83 11.34
N VAL A 160 -27.24 -39.62 10.26
CA VAL A 160 -26.17 -40.56 9.88
C VAL A 160 -24.83 -40.29 10.54
N GLY A 161 -24.71 -39.28 11.40
CA GLY A 161 -23.51 -38.95 12.16
C GLY A 161 -22.34 -38.46 11.33
N LEU A 162 -22.61 -37.81 10.23
CA LEU A 162 -21.61 -37.11 9.41
C LEU A 162 -21.48 -35.64 9.80
N LEU A 163 -22.48 -35.09 10.50
CA LEU A 163 -22.47 -33.75 11.10
C LEU A 163 -22.86 -33.81 12.57
N PHE A 164 -22.40 -32.82 13.31
CA PHE A 164 -22.75 -32.59 14.72
C PHE A 164 -22.94 -31.13 15.00
N TRP A 165 -23.76 -30.79 16.02
CA TRP A 165 -23.85 -29.46 16.54
C TRP A 165 -22.71 -29.18 17.50
N SER A 166 -22.19 -27.96 17.47
CA SER A 166 -21.23 -27.49 18.46
C SER A 166 -21.86 -27.45 19.85
N LYS A 167 -21.10 -27.77 20.89
CA LYS A 167 -21.52 -27.65 22.31
C LYS A 167 -22.03 -26.25 22.66
N GLN A 168 -21.59 -25.24 21.97
CA GLN A 168 -22.02 -23.85 22.18
C GLN A 168 -23.37 -23.53 21.54
N THR A 169 -23.92 -24.46 20.76
CA THR A 169 -25.22 -24.28 20.10
C THR A 169 -26.32 -24.43 21.15
N SER A 170 -27.16 -23.40 21.28
CA SER A 170 -28.37 -23.47 22.13
C SER A 170 -29.51 -24.04 21.35
N PHE A 171 -30.11 -25.11 21.84
CA PHE A 171 -31.27 -25.75 21.22
C PHE A 171 -32.58 -25.13 21.71
N VAL A 172 -33.40 -24.70 20.75
CA VAL A 172 -34.76 -24.19 21.01
C VAL A 172 -35.75 -25.32 20.64
N GLY A 173 -35.78 -26.33 21.43
CA GLY A 173 -36.65 -27.50 21.23
C GLY A 173 -36.07 -28.77 21.81
N ARG A 174 -36.85 -29.87 21.73
CA ARG A 174 -36.49 -31.16 22.32
C ARG A 174 -35.67 -32.08 21.41
N ASP A 175 -35.57 -31.79 20.15
CA ASP A 175 -34.91 -32.63 19.19
C ASP A 175 -33.53 -32.11 18.79
N TYR A 176 -32.47 -32.92 19.00
CA TYR A 176 -31.12 -32.61 18.63
C TYR A 176 -30.94 -32.41 17.12
N ALA A 177 -31.64 -33.18 16.30
CA ALA A 177 -31.54 -33.12 14.84
C ALA A 177 -32.54 -32.12 14.23
N GLY A 178 -33.55 -31.68 14.99
CA GLY A 178 -34.64 -30.82 14.51
C GLY A 178 -34.56 -29.40 15.06
N GLY A 179 -34.89 -28.43 14.30
CA GLY A 179 -35.35 -27.13 14.75
C GLY A 179 -34.34 -26.03 15.07
N VAL A 180 -33.04 -26.28 15.17
CA VAL A 180 -32.06 -25.18 15.36
C VAL A 180 -31.43 -24.79 14.03
N TYR A 181 -31.98 -23.73 13.48
CA TYR A 181 -31.48 -23.16 12.24
C TYR A 181 -30.22 -22.29 12.44
N ASP A 182 -29.98 -21.77 13.64
CA ASP A 182 -28.88 -20.89 13.96
C ASP A 182 -27.91 -21.55 14.93
N GLY A 183 -26.94 -22.26 14.41
CA GLY A 183 -25.97 -22.96 15.19
C GLY A 183 -24.72 -23.28 14.40
N VAL A 184 -23.66 -23.72 15.08
CA VAL A 184 -22.41 -24.13 14.44
C VAL A 184 -22.45 -25.62 14.17
N LEU A 185 -22.39 -25.99 12.91
CA LEU A 185 -22.22 -27.36 12.41
C LEU A 185 -20.74 -27.72 12.44
N ILE A 186 -20.45 -28.96 12.80
CA ILE A 186 -19.09 -29.52 12.86
C ILE A 186 -19.08 -30.86 12.14
N VAL A 187 -18.12 -31.04 11.25
CA VAL A 187 -17.78 -32.32 10.63
C VAL A 187 -16.66 -32.95 11.45
N PRO A 188 -16.83 -34.19 11.94
CA PRO A 188 -15.75 -34.90 12.63
C PRO A 188 -14.52 -35.10 11.75
N GLN A 189 -13.34 -35.15 12.35
CA GLN A 189 -12.09 -35.26 11.62
C GLN A 189 -12.03 -36.54 10.77
N GLY A 190 -12.45 -37.68 11.33
CA GLY A 190 -12.50 -38.97 10.60
C GLY A 190 -13.43 -38.92 9.37
N VAL A 191 -14.53 -38.14 9.44
CA VAL A 191 -15.42 -37.90 8.30
C VAL A 191 -14.76 -37.00 7.26
N MET A 192 -14.05 -35.95 7.68
CA MET A 192 -13.32 -35.07 6.78
C MET A 192 -12.26 -35.80 5.96
N GLU A 193 -11.51 -36.67 6.61
CA GLU A 193 -10.48 -37.50 5.96
C GLU A 193 -11.10 -38.44 4.94
N ALA A 194 -12.14 -39.19 5.34
CA ALA A 194 -12.86 -40.08 4.44
C ALA A 194 -13.51 -39.36 3.24
N ALA A 195 -14.08 -38.19 3.46
CA ALA A 195 -14.67 -37.36 2.41
C ALA A 195 -13.62 -36.89 1.41
N ASN A 196 -12.48 -36.42 1.89
CA ASN A 196 -11.35 -36.02 1.03
C ASN A 196 -10.80 -37.16 0.20
N GLU A 197 -10.73 -38.39 0.75
CA GLU A 197 -10.33 -39.57 -0.01
C GLU A 197 -11.33 -39.91 -1.11
N VAL A 198 -12.63 -39.92 -0.82
CA VAL A 198 -13.70 -40.22 -1.80
C VAL A 198 -13.65 -39.21 -2.94
N TRP A 199 -13.60 -37.94 -2.65
CA TRP A 199 -13.62 -36.92 -3.70
C TRP A 199 -12.28 -36.75 -4.45
N ARG A 200 -11.19 -37.21 -3.88
CA ARG A 200 -9.93 -37.35 -4.63
C ARG A 200 -10.02 -38.48 -5.63
N ALA A 201 -10.52 -39.65 -5.20
CA ALA A 201 -10.75 -40.77 -6.08
C ALA A 201 -11.71 -40.45 -7.22
N ASP A 202 -12.79 -39.70 -6.95
CA ASP A 202 -13.74 -39.27 -7.97
C ASP A 202 -13.10 -38.31 -9.00
N ARG A 203 -12.22 -37.41 -8.55
CA ARG A 203 -11.46 -36.51 -9.44
C ARG A 203 -10.45 -37.25 -10.30
N GLU A 204 -9.74 -38.20 -9.72
CA GLU A 204 -8.77 -39.05 -10.44
C GLU A 204 -9.49 -39.97 -11.43
N ALA A 205 -10.61 -40.54 -11.08
CA ALA A 205 -11.45 -41.33 -11.98
C ALA A 205 -12.06 -40.49 -13.11
N GLY A 206 -12.51 -39.27 -12.83
CA GLY A 206 -13.01 -38.33 -13.82
C GLY A 206 -11.91 -37.85 -14.78
N ALA A 207 -10.69 -37.68 -14.30
CA ALA A 207 -9.53 -37.31 -15.11
C ALA A 207 -9.11 -38.42 -16.10
N HIS A 208 -9.37 -39.70 -15.76
CA HIS A 208 -9.11 -40.84 -16.65
C HIS A 208 -10.25 -41.09 -17.67
N ALA A 209 -11.43 -40.53 -17.45
CA ALA A 209 -12.58 -40.77 -18.29
C ALA A 209 -12.75 -39.78 -19.47
N SER A 210 -11.99 -38.72 -19.56
CA SER A 210 -12.06 -37.74 -20.63
C SER A 210 -10.70 -37.13 -21.00
N PRO A 211 -9.88 -37.80 -21.84
CA PRO A 211 -8.65 -37.21 -22.33
C PRO A 211 -8.86 -36.11 -23.40
N ALA A 212 -10.11 -35.92 -23.88
CA ALA A 212 -10.37 -35.09 -25.07
C ALA A 212 -10.79 -33.63 -24.79
N GLU A 213 -11.15 -33.28 -23.55
CA GLU A 213 -11.63 -31.92 -23.25
C GLU A 213 -10.73 -31.12 -22.29
N GLN A 214 -9.76 -31.74 -21.61
CA GLN A 214 -8.87 -31.04 -20.68
C GLN A 214 -7.53 -30.56 -21.30
N GLU A 215 -7.10 -31.11 -22.44
CA GLU A 215 -5.94 -30.57 -23.16
C GLU A 215 -6.20 -29.26 -23.90
N SER A 216 -7.45 -28.81 -23.98
CA SER A 216 -7.78 -27.51 -24.58
C SER A 216 -7.78 -26.32 -23.61
N GLY A 217 -7.66 -26.52 -22.28
CA GLY A 217 -7.71 -25.47 -21.29
C GLY A 217 -6.35 -24.87 -20.91
N GLU A 218 -5.34 -25.71 -20.71
CA GLU A 218 -4.03 -25.23 -20.25
C GLU A 218 -3.09 -24.79 -21.39
N ASN A 219 -3.16 -25.41 -22.58
CA ASN A 219 -2.34 -24.99 -23.72
C ASN A 219 -2.95 -23.85 -24.55
N LYS A 220 -4.24 -23.54 -24.42
CA LYS A 220 -4.85 -22.37 -25.09
C LYS A 220 -4.58 -21.04 -24.38
N VAL A 221 -4.14 -21.04 -23.14
CA VAL A 221 -3.78 -19.81 -22.42
C VAL A 221 -2.44 -19.25 -22.91
N VAL A 222 -1.57 -20.08 -23.49
CA VAL A 222 -0.24 -19.63 -23.98
C VAL A 222 -0.27 -19.20 -25.44
N GLU A 223 -1.18 -19.70 -26.28
CA GLU A 223 -1.22 -19.35 -27.71
C GLU A 223 -2.04 -18.11 -28.06
N ASN A 224 -2.90 -17.59 -27.17
CA ASN A 224 -3.63 -16.34 -27.38
C ASN A 224 -3.03 -15.12 -26.66
N ALA A 225 -1.72 -15.12 -26.38
CA ALA A 225 -0.98 -13.95 -25.88
C ALA A 225 -0.90 -12.78 -26.89
N ALA A 226 -1.55 -12.89 -28.05
CA ALA A 226 -1.76 -11.78 -28.98
C ALA A 226 -3.07 -11.00 -28.75
N ALA A 227 -3.93 -11.42 -27.83
CA ALA A 227 -5.08 -10.62 -27.38
C ALA A 227 -4.57 -9.50 -26.48
N GLY A 228 -4.81 -8.26 -26.87
CA GLY A 228 -4.23 -7.05 -26.25
C GLY A 228 -4.46 -7.01 -24.73
N VAL A 229 -3.47 -6.44 -24.04
CA VAL A 229 -3.50 -6.18 -22.59
C VAL A 229 -4.82 -5.55 -22.17
N SER A 230 -5.36 -5.97 -21.02
CA SER A 230 -6.58 -5.42 -20.40
C SER A 230 -6.58 -3.89 -20.41
N GLU A 231 -7.66 -3.29 -20.87
CA GLU A 231 -7.82 -1.84 -20.96
C GLU A 231 -7.66 -1.16 -19.59
N GLY A 232 -8.14 -1.80 -18.53
CA GLY A 232 -8.00 -1.29 -17.15
C GLY A 232 -6.56 -1.13 -16.70
N ILE A 233 -5.69 -2.12 -17.00
CA ILE A 233 -4.26 -2.04 -16.66
C ILE A 233 -3.59 -0.91 -17.44
N ARG A 234 -3.91 -0.74 -18.71
CA ARG A 234 -3.39 0.35 -19.54
C ARG A 234 -3.88 1.71 -19.05
N ALA A 235 -5.18 1.82 -18.73
CA ALA A 235 -5.78 3.04 -18.21
C ALA A 235 -5.13 3.48 -16.90
N LEU A 236 -4.85 2.54 -15.97
CA LEU A 236 -4.09 2.86 -14.77
C LEU A 236 -2.73 3.45 -15.09
N GLN A 237 -1.93 2.77 -15.92
CA GLN A 237 -0.57 3.22 -16.23
C GLN A 237 -0.57 4.59 -16.91
N ARG A 238 -1.55 4.83 -17.78
CA ARG A 238 -1.78 6.13 -18.39
C ARG A 238 -2.13 7.20 -17.37
N ASN A 239 -3.02 6.90 -16.43
CA ASN A 239 -3.41 7.84 -15.37
C ASN A 239 -2.26 8.16 -14.42
N LEU A 240 -1.43 7.16 -14.08
CA LEU A 240 -0.21 7.38 -13.28
C LEU A 240 0.75 8.32 -14.01
N TYR A 241 0.97 8.09 -15.31
CA TYR A 241 1.83 8.93 -16.11
C TYR A 241 1.29 10.37 -16.21
N LEU A 242 0.00 10.52 -16.51
CA LEU A 242 -0.64 11.84 -16.62
C LEU A 242 -0.56 12.62 -15.31
N TYR A 243 -0.85 11.96 -14.19
CA TYR A 243 -0.74 12.60 -12.88
C TYR A 243 0.69 13.03 -12.59
N TRP A 244 1.63 12.13 -12.78
CA TRP A 244 3.05 12.43 -12.60
C TRP A 244 3.53 13.56 -13.51
N SER A 245 3.20 13.54 -14.81
CA SER A 245 3.63 14.54 -15.77
C SER A 245 3.06 15.93 -15.49
N LEU A 246 1.82 15.98 -14.99
CA LEU A 246 1.21 17.23 -14.52
C LEU A 246 2.02 17.84 -13.37
N VAL A 247 2.35 17.03 -12.35
CA VAL A 247 3.15 17.52 -11.21
C VAL A 247 4.57 17.89 -11.65
N ALA A 248 5.17 17.12 -12.56
CA ALA A 248 6.50 17.39 -13.10
C ALA A 248 6.59 18.72 -13.89
N ALA A 249 5.48 19.13 -14.52
CA ALA A 249 5.41 20.39 -15.24
C ALA A 249 5.30 21.62 -14.29
N MET A 250 4.96 21.41 -13.03
CA MET A 250 4.77 22.49 -12.04
C MET A 250 6.09 22.78 -11.29
N ARG A 251 6.50 24.04 -11.29
CA ARG A 251 7.71 24.47 -10.55
C ARG A 251 7.57 24.35 -9.03
N GLU A 252 6.38 24.66 -8.52
CA GLU A 252 6.09 24.70 -7.07
C GLU A 252 5.43 23.42 -6.56
N GLY A 253 5.06 22.51 -7.47
CA GLY A 253 4.30 21.31 -7.14
C GLY A 253 2.84 21.60 -6.76
N LEU A 254 2.14 20.58 -6.26
CA LEU A 254 0.74 20.68 -5.82
C LEU A 254 0.67 20.96 -4.32
N SER A 255 -0.01 22.03 -3.94
CA SER A 255 -0.15 22.44 -2.53
C SER A 255 -1.05 21.50 -1.73
N LEU A 256 -0.62 21.18 -0.51
CA LEU A 256 -1.36 20.38 0.47
C LEU A 256 -1.96 21.27 1.57
N VAL A 257 -3.07 20.83 2.14
CA VAL A 257 -3.66 21.42 3.36
C VAL A 257 -3.31 20.58 4.60
N ASN A 258 -3.69 21.04 5.79
CA ASN A 258 -3.31 20.47 7.09
C ASN A 258 -3.48 18.93 7.24
N ASN A 259 -4.40 18.33 6.49
CA ASN A 259 -4.64 16.88 6.53
C ASN A 259 -3.84 16.11 5.45
N ARG A 260 -2.82 16.70 4.86
CA ARG A 260 -2.06 16.13 3.72
C ARG A 260 -2.93 15.82 2.49
N LEU A 261 -4.07 16.47 2.37
CA LEU A 261 -4.92 16.41 1.20
C LEU A 261 -4.57 17.57 0.26
N LEU A 262 -4.88 17.42 -1.02
CA LEU A 262 -4.70 18.50 -1.97
C LEU A 262 -5.54 19.72 -1.60
N SER A 263 -4.98 20.91 -1.78
CA SER A 263 -5.76 22.15 -1.69
C SER A 263 -6.83 22.16 -2.79
N ARG A 264 -7.91 22.92 -2.59
CA ARG A 264 -9.01 22.97 -3.58
C ARG A 264 -8.56 23.47 -4.96
N SER A 265 -7.57 24.36 -5.01
CA SER A 265 -6.97 24.83 -6.27
C SER A 265 -6.15 23.73 -6.95
N ALA A 266 -5.33 23.00 -6.19
CA ALA A 266 -4.56 21.89 -6.70
C ALA A 266 -5.47 20.74 -7.18
N LEU A 267 -6.53 20.43 -6.41
CA LEU A 267 -7.51 19.41 -6.80
C LEU A 267 -8.20 19.74 -8.13
N ARG A 268 -8.60 21.02 -8.33
CA ARG A 268 -9.17 21.45 -9.61
C ARG A 268 -8.18 21.27 -10.76
N GLN A 269 -6.94 21.68 -10.60
CA GLN A 269 -5.92 21.52 -11.63
C GLN A 269 -5.73 20.06 -12.05
N VAL A 270 -5.72 19.16 -11.06
CA VAL A 270 -5.57 17.72 -11.34
C VAL A 270 -6.79 17.16 -12.06
N VAL A 271 -7.99 17.53 -11.62
CA VAL A 271 -9.23 17.03 -12.23
C VAL A 271 -9.41 17.59 -13.66
N ASP A 272 -9.17 18.87 -13.87
CA ASP A 272 -9.27 19.48 -15.20
C ASP A 272 -8.34 18.85 -16.23
N GLN A 273 -7.18 18.32 -15.78
CA GLN A 273 -6.21 17.65 -16.64
C GLN A 273 -6.48 16.16 -16.87
N LEU A 274 -7.06 15.49 -15.86
CA LEU A 274 -7.30 14.04 -15.91
C LEU A 274 -8.71 13.69 -16.40
N SER A 275 -9.63 14.64 -16.37
CA SER A 275 -11.00 14.44 -16.84
C SER A 275 -11.11 14.68 -18.35
N PRO A 276 -12.02 13.99 -19.04
CA PRO A 276 -12.33 14.29 -20.45
C PRO A 276 -12.70 15.76 -20.64
N ALA A 277 -12.33 16.33 -21.77
CA ALA A 277 -12.58 17.72 -22.11
C ALA A 277 -14.06 18.09 -21.92
N GLY A 278 -14.34 19.04 -21.01
CA GLY A 278 -15.67 19.53 -20.72
C GLY A 278 -16.31 19.11 -19.39
N SER A 279 -15.68 18.20 -18.63
CA SER A 279 -16.16 17.86 -17.29
C SER A 279 -15.54 18.79 -16.25
N SER A 280 -16.31 19.81 -15.81
CA SER A 280 -15.93 20.60 -14.64
C SER A 280 -16.14 19.80 -13.36
N LEU A 281 -15.33 20.08 -12.32
CA LEU A 281 -15.54 19.52 -10.98
C LEU A 281 -16.98 19.76 -10.51
N PRO A 282 -17.78 18.75 -10.23
CA PRO A 282 -19.10 18.94 -9.64
C PRO A 282 -18.99 19.77 -8.36
N GLU A 283 -19.91 20.69 -8.13
CA GLU A 283 -19.93 21.56 -6.92
C GLU A 283 -19.95 20.75 -5.61
N GLN A 284 -20.41 19.52 -5.66
CA GLN A 284 -20.50 18.58 -4.54
C GLN A 284 -19.13 18.10 -4.06
N ILE A 285 -18.08 18.10 -4.92
CA ILE A 285 -16.73 17.66 -4.56
C ILE A 285 -16.02 18.79 -3.83
N ARG A 286 -15.72 18.61 -2.56
CA ARG A 286 -15.08 19.58 -1.68
C ARG A 286 -13.63 19.26 -1.38
N THR A 287 -13.33 17.98 -1.21
CA THR A 287 -12.04 17.46 -0.77
C THR A 287 -11.58 16.31 -1.67
N GLU A 288 -10.30 16.01 -1.64
CA GLU A 288 -9.73 14.89 -2.38
C GLU A 288 -10.32 13.53 -1.93
N THR A 289 -10.81 13.42 -0.69
CA THR A 289 -11.48 12.21 -0.18
C THR A 289 -12.78 11.91 -0.89
N ASP A 290 -13.42 12.89 -1.53
CA ASP A 290 -14.61 12.71 -2.34
C ASP A 290 -14.29 12.06 -3.70
N LEU A 291 -12.99 11.96 -4.04
CA LEU A 291 -12.45 11.33 -5.24
C LEU A 291 -11.45 10.21 -4.87
N PRO A 292 -11.93 9.09 -4.33
CA PRO A 292 -11.06 8.04 -3.76
C PRO A 292 -10.07 7.47 -4.77
N ARG A 293 -10.44 7.31 -6.04
CA ARG A 293 -9.55 6.85 -7.11
C ARG A 293 -8.38 7.81 -7.35
N LEU A 294 -8.63 9.11 -7.30
CA LEU A 294 -7.61 10.15 -7.48
C LEU A 294 -6.65 10.17 -6.30
N LEU A 295 -7.19 10.15 -5.07
CA LEU A 295 -6.41 10.07 -3.84
C LEU A 295 -5.54 8.80 -3.82
N PHE A 296 -6.11 7.65 -4.17
CA PHE A 296 -5.37 6.39 -4.29
C PHE A 296 -4.21 6.52 -5.28
N THR A 297 -4.46 7.09 -6.47
CA THR A 297 -3.44 7.29 -7.51
C THR A 297 -2.27 8.14 -6.98
N ARG A 298 -2.55 9.25 -6.30
CA ARG A 298 -1.52 10.10 -5.71
C ARG A 298 -0.71 9.37 -4.62
N LEU A 299 -1.39 8.71 -3.70
CA LEU A 299 -0.73 7.97 -2.63
C LEU A 299 0.10 6.80 -3.17
N LEU A 300 -0.39 6.13 -4.21
CA LEU A 300 0.36 5.08 -4.91
C LEU A 300 1.63 5.63 -5.55
N LEU A 301 1.56 6.76 -6.27
CA LEU A 301 2.72 7.43 -6.85
C LEU A 301 3.74 7.86 -5.78
N MET A 302 3.27 8.32 -4.62
CA MET A 302 4.15 8.66 -3.49
C MET A 302 4.84 7.40 -2.93
N LYS A 303 4.14 6.29 -2.81
CA LYS A 303 4.71 5.01 -2.35
C LYS A 303 5.66 4.37 -3.35
N LEU A 304 5.43 4.56 -4.64
CA LEU A 304 6.36 4.17 -5.70
C LEU A 304 7.62 5.09 -5.76
N GLY A 305 7.67 6.17 -4.99
CA GLY A 305 8.76 7.12 -5.00
C GLY A 305 8.78 8.07 -6.21
N LEU A 306 7.68 8.12 -6.97
CA LEU A 306 7.53 8.97 -8.16
C LEU A 306 7.06 10.39 -7.80
N LEU A 307 6.44 10.53 -6.63
CA LEU A 307 6.08 11.80 -6.01
C LEU A 307 6.63 11.86 -4.58
N VAL A 308 6.96 13.05 -4.11
CA VAL A 308 7.45 13.29 -2.75
C VAL A 308 6.81 14.53 -2.17
N GLU A 309 6.49 14.50 -0.89
CA GLU A 309 6.05 15.68 -0.14
C GLU A 309 7.28 16.48 0.33
N ARG A 310 7.32 17.77 -0.01
CA ARG A 310 8.34 18.72 0.44
C ARG A 310 7.67 20.01 0.88
N SER A 311 7.86 20.40 2.12
CA SER A 311 7.36 21.69 2.66
C SER A 311 5.88 21.96 2.37
N GLY A 312 5.01 20.94 2.52
CA GLY A 312 3.56 21.08 2.29
C GLY A 312 3.15 21.11 0.82
N THR A 313 4.04 20.71 -0.10
CA THR A 313 3.73 20.55 -1.52
C THR A 313 4.12 19.16 -2.00
N VAL A 314 3.43 18.65 -3.01
CA VAL A 314 3.74 17.40 -3.70
C VAL A 314 4.54 17.72 -4.94
N CYS A 315 5.76 17.21 -5.01
CA CYS A 315 6.70 17.42 -6.11
C CYS A 315 6.98 16.10 -6.84
N ALA A 316 7.25 16.20 -8.14
CA ALA A 316 7.62 15.04 -8.95
C ALA A 316 9.09 14.66 -8.76
N MET A 317 9.35 13.37 -8.74
CA MET A 317 10.68 12.77 -8.79
C MET A 317 10.96 12.22 -10.19
N PRO A 318 12.23 12.00 -10.57
CA PRO A 318 12.56 11.36 -11.85
C PRO A 318 11.87 10.00 -11.98
N ALA A 319 11.15 9.77 -13.09
CA ALA A 319 10.32 8.60 -13.29
C ALA A 319 10.74 7.73 -14.49
N ASP A 320 11.84 8.07 -15.15
CA ASP A 320 12.35 7.36 -16.34
C ASP A 320 12.54 5.87 -16.07
N ALA A 321 13.15 5.53 -14.94
CA ALA A 321 13.41 4.15 -14.55
C ALA A 321 12.12 3.33 -14.36
N PHE A 322 11.05 3.95 -13.86
CA PHE A 322 9.76 3.27 -13.67
C PHE A 322 9.00 3.11 -15.00
N PHE A 323 8.83 4.19 -15.78
CA PHE A 323 8.06 4.13 -17.02
C PHE A 323 8.78 3.40 -18.16
N SER A 324 10.10 3.17 -18.06
CA SER A 324 10.85 2.31 -18.98
C SER A 324 10.65 0.82 -18.74
N LEU A 325 10.07 0.44 -17.60
CA LEU A 325 9.76 -0.96 -17.31
C LEU A 325 8.62 -1.46 -18.21
N PRO A 326 8.58 -2.77 -18.50
CA PRO A 326 7.45 -3.42 -19.14
C PRO A 326 6.13 -3.10 -18.41
N LEU A 327 5.04 -3.03 -19.17
CA LEU A 327 3.72 -2.65 -18.64
C LEU A 327 3.26 -3.56 -17.50
N PHE A 328 3.40 -4.88 -17.66
CA PHE A 328 3.03 -5.84 -16.63
C PHE A 328 3.91 -5.74 -15.37
N GLU A 329 5.20 -5.46 -15.54
CA GLU A 329 6.10 -5.24 -14.40
C GLU A 329 5.73 -3.97 -13.62
N ARG A 330 5.34 -2.90 -14.31
CA ARG A 330 4.81 -1.68 -13.66
C ARG A 330 3.50 -1.96 -12.92
N ALA A 331 2.56 -2.66 -13.57
CA ALA A 331 1.30 -3.06 -12.94
C ALA A 331 1.53 -3.93 -11.71
N ARG A 332 2.44 -4.89 -11.79
CA ARG A 332 2.85 -5.75 -10.68
C ARG A 332 3.44 -4.94 -9.52
N ARG A 333 4.32 -3.98 -9.78
CA ARG A 333 4.85 -3.09 -8.74
C ARG A 333 3.75 -2.29 -8.06
N CYS A 334 2.81 -1.75 -8.83
CA CYS A 334 1.65 -1.06 -8.29
C CYS A 334 0.82 -1.97 -7.37
N TYR A 335 0.56 -3.19 -7.81
CA TYR A 335 -0.18 -4.20 -7.07
C TYR A 335 0.52 -4.56 -5.75
N HIS A 336 1.81 -4.90 -5.78
CA HIS A 336 2.55 -5.27 -4.57
C HIS A 336 2.70 -4.10 -3.59
N VAL A 337 2.92 -2.89 -4.08
CA VAL A 337 2.95 -1.69 -3.23
C VAL A 337 1.62 -1.51 -2.50
N TRP A 338 0.48 -1.72 -3.15
CA TRP A 338 -0.82 -1.67 -2.49
C TRP A 338 -1.00 -2.85 -1.54
N LEU A 339 -0.68 -4.07 -1.97
CA LEU A 339 -0.90 -5.29 -1.20
C LEU A 339 -0.11 -5.29 0.11
N ASP A 340 1.15 -4.86 0.08
CA ASP A 340 2.09 -5.02 1.19
C ASP A 340 2.23 -3.78 2.07
N SER A 341 1.66 -2.63 1.68
CA SER A 341 1.79 -1.41 2.45
C SER A 341 0.47 -0.82 2.93
N ALA A 342 0.52 -0.18 4.09
CA ALA A 342 -0.64 0.35 4.80
C ALA A 342 -0.97 1.81 4.41
N PHE A 343 -0.66 2.25 3.18
CA PHE A 343 -0.94 3.62 2.75
C PHE A 343 -2.41 3.88 2.41
N TRP A 344 -3.18 2.83 2.14
CA TRP A 344 -4.59 2.89 1.82
C TRP A 344 -5.39 2.10 2.83
N ASN A 345 -6.53 2.63 3.26
CA ASN A 345 -7.40 1.98 4.23
C ASN A 345 -8.82 1.86 3.67
N GLU A 346 -9.17 0.67 3.24
CA GLU A 346 -10.48 0.34 2.68
C GLU A 346 -11.61 0.51 3.67
N LEU A 347 -11.34 0.45 5.00
CA LEU A 347 -12.33 0.67 6.05
C LEU A 347 -12.92 2.09 6.02
N ALA A 348 -12.21 3.05 5.44
CA ALA A 348 -12.72 4.41 5.27
C ALA A 348 -13.79 4.52 4.16
N TYR A 349 -13.92 3.50 3.31
CA TYR A 349 -14.73 3.52 2.10
C TYR A 349 -15.81 2.42 2.09
N LEU A 350 -16.30 2.02 3.26
CA LEU A 350 -17.39 1.05 3.37
C LEU A 350 -18.69 1.66 2.82
N PRO A 351 -19.41 0.97 1.90
CA PRO A 351 -20.53 1.59 1.18
C PRO A 351 -21.75 1.89 2.08
N ASP A 352 -22.10 0.97 2.98
CA ASP A 352 -23.35 1.03 3.73
C ASP A 352 -23.17 1.38 5.23
N VAL A 353 -21.95 1.67 5.63
CA VAL A 353 -21.57 1.90 7.02
C VAL A 353 -20.97 3.30 7.17
N VAL A 354 -21.41 4.04 8.18
CA VAL A 354 -20.77 5.27 8.59
C VAL A 354 -19.60 4.91 9.50
N VAL A 355 -18.41 5.21 9.03
CA VAL A 355 -17.17 4.95 9.76
C VAL A 355 -16.72 6.23 10.46
N ARG A 356 -16.48 6.14 11.77
CA ARG A 356 -15.96 7.25 12.56
C ARG A 356 -14.64 6.82 13.19
N PRO A 357 -13.51 7.37 12.72
CA PRO A 357 -12.22 7.13 13.35
C PRO A 357 -12.23 7.57 14.80
N GLY A 358 -11.72 6.73 15.70
CA GLY A 358 -11.52 7.10 17.11
C GLY A 358 -10.31 8.03 17.26
N PRO A 359 -10.11 8.63 18.43
CA PRO A 359 -8.99 9.55 18.70
C PRO A 359 -7.59 8.94 18.45
N ALA A 360 -7.49 7.63 18.63
CA ALA A 360 -6.24 6.87 18.41
C ALA A 360 -6.04 6.42 16.94
N ALA A 361 -7.03 6.63 16.08
CA ALA A 361 -7.01 6.15 14.70
C ALA A 361 -6.40 7.20 13.74
N LEU A 362 -5.30 7.81 14.14
CA LEU A 362 -4.56 8.75 13.28
C LEU A 362 -3.82 8.05 12.15
N ASP A 363 -3.55 6.76 12.29
CA ASP A 363 -2.91 5.97 11.24
C ASP A 363 -3.94 5.49 10.21
N PRO A 364 -3.72 5.72 8.91
CA PRO A 364 -4.70 5.42 7.87
C PRO A 364 -4.97 3.92 7.71
N ALA A 365 -4.03 3.07 8.07
CA ALA A 365 -4.21 1.62 8.02
C ALA A 365 -3.32 0.90 9.03
N HIS A 366 -3.87 -0.18 9.59
CA HIS A 366 -3.12 -1.09 10.45
C HIS A 366 -2.57 -2.28 9.64
N GLU A 367 -1.51 -2.92 10.13
CA GLU A 367 -0.97 -4.16 9.55
C GLU A 367 -2.04 -5.25 9.40
N GLU A 368 -3.02 -5.27 10.30
CA GLU A 368 -4.16 -6.18 10.25
C GLU A 368 -5.04 -5.97 9.00
N VAL A 369 -5.16 -4.75 8.50
CA VAL A 369 -5.87 -4.47 7.24
C VAL A 369 -5.10 -5.08 6.07
N VAL A 370 -3.78 -4.97 6.04
CA VAL A 370 -2.91 -5.59 5.03
C VAL A 370 -3.06 -7.11 5.04
N ARG A 371 -3.06 -7.72 6.23
CA ARG A 371 -3.31 -9.16 6.38
C ARG A 371 -4.67 -9.55 5.83
N SER A 372 -5.70 -8.78 6.15
CA SER A 372 -7.07 -9.05 5.70
C SER A 372 -7.20 -8.94 4.18
N ARG A 373 -6.47 -8.00 3.53
CA ARG A 373 -6.40 -7.95 2.05
C ARG A 373 -5.88 -9.26 1.47
N LYS A 374 -4.79 -9.80 2.01
CA LYS A 374 -4.20 -11.05 1.53
C LYS A 374 -5.19 -12.22 1.63
N LEU A 375 -5.93 -12.32 2.72
CA LEU A 375 -6.97 -13.35 2.88
C LEU A 375 -8.10 -13.20 1.85
N VAL A 376 -8.53 -11.97 1.56
CA VAL A 376 -9.54 -11.72 0.51
C VAL A 376 -9.00 -12.12 -0.86
N LEU A 377 -7.76 -11.77 -1.16
CA LEU A 377 -7.13 -12.12 -2.45
C LEU A 377 -6.93 -13.61 -2.63
N GLU A 378 -6.47 -14.33 -1.60
CA GLU A 378 -6.35 -15.79 -1.64
C GLU A 378 -7.69 -16.43 -2.02
N ARG A 379 -8.80 -15.87 -1.54
CA ARG A 379 -10.13 -16.37 -1.88
C ARG A 379 -10.55 -15.96 -3.28
N LEU A 380 -10.33 -14.70 -3.65
CA LEU A 380 -10.68 -14.17 -4.96
C LEU A 380 -9.97 -14.90 -6.10
N LEU A 381 -8.70 -15.22 -5.94
CA LEU A 381 -7.91 -15.91 -6.96
C LEU A 381 -8.33 -17.38 -7.18
N GLN A 382 -9.21 -17.92 -6.35
CA GLN A 382 -9.81 -19.26 -6.56
C GLN A 382 -11.05 -19.19 -7.45
N GLU A 383 -11.60 -18.01 -7.70
CA GLU A 383 -12.76 -17.82 -8.55
C GLU A 383 -12.40 -17.92 -10.03
N GLN A 384 -13.39 -18.28 -10.86
CA GLN A 384 -13.17 -18.45 -12.31
C GLN A 384 -12.83 -17.12 -12.99
N VAL A 385 -11.69 -17.05 -13.62
CA VAL A 385 -11.23 -15.89 -14.38
C VAL A 385 -12.12 -15.67 -15.61
N GLY A 386 -12.53 -14.43 -15.85
CA GLY A 386 -13.34 -14.04 -17.01
C GLY A 386 -14.86 -14.26 -16.84
N ALA A 387 -15.30 -14.94 -15.80
CA ALA A 387 -16.71 -15.06 -15.45
C ALA A 387 -17.18 -13.88 -14.57
N TRP A 388 -18.48 -13.54 -14.68
CA TRP A 388 -19.11 -12.59 -13.78
C TRP A 388 -19.52 -13.28 -12.49
N HIS A 389 -19.12 -12.67 -11.35
CA HIS A 389 -19.42 -13.14 -10.01
C HIS A 389 -20.30 -12.12 -9.29
N ASP A 390 -21.38 -12.58 -8.68
CA ASP A 390 -22.24 -11.75 -7.82
C ASP A 390 -21.54 -11.46 -6.49
N TYR A 391 -21.56 -10.20 -6.05
CA TYR A 391 -20.97 -9.79 -4.78
C TYR A 391 -21.58 -10.47 -3.57
N SER A 392 -22.91 -10.62 -3.55
CA SER A 392 -23.63 -11.21 -2.41
C SER A 392 -23.24 -12.68 -2.25
N LYS A 393 -23.14 -13.41 -3.36
CA LYS A 393 -22.71 -14.82 -3.39
C LYS A 393 -21.26 -14.95 -2.94
N PHE A 394 -20.37 -14.12 -3.47
CA PHE A 394 -18.96 -14.15 -3.10
C PHE A 394 -18.74 -13.80 -1.61
N ILE A 395 -19.43 -12.76 -1.11
CA ILE A 395 -19.34 -12.35 0.30
C ILE A 395 -19.90 -13.44 1.22
N ALA A 396 -21.03 -14.06 0.87
CA ALA A 396 -21.59 -15.16 1.65
C ALA A 396 -20.63 -16.36 1.69
N HIS A 397 -19.98 -16.68 0.56
CA HIS A 397 -18.98 -17.72 0.46
C HIS A 397 -17.72 -17.37 1.30
N ALA A 398 -17.20 -16.15 1.16
CA ALA A 398 -16.06 -15.69 1.94
C ALA A 398 -16.32 -15.78 3.45
N LYS A 399 -17.54 -15.50 3.92
CA LYS A 399 -17.90 -15.62 5.33
C LYS A 399 -17.73 -17.03 5.89
N LEU A 400 -17.97 -18.06 5.07
CA LEU A 400 -17.77 -19.44 5.48
C LEU A 400 -16.30 -19.78 5.70
N TYR A 401 -15.41 -19.27 4.83
CA TYR A 401 -13.99 -19.58 4.85
C TYR A 401 -13.17 -18.67 5.80
N ILE A 402 -13.53 -17.41 5.87
CA ILE A 402 -12.82 -16.38 6.65
C ILE A 402 -13.76 -15.62 7.60
N PRO A 403 -14.48 -16.33 8.51
CA PRO A 403 -15.45 -15.70 9.40
C PRO A 403 -14.85 -14.65 10.35
N TYR A 404 -13.55 -14.63 10.51
CA TYR A 404 -12.77 -13.69 11.35
C TYR A 404 -11.85 -12.81 10.51
N LEU A 405 -12.36 -12.25 9.41
CA LEU A 405 -11.58 -11.50 8.44
C LEU A 405 -10.91 -10.26 9.04
N LEU A 406 -11.68 -9.37 9.64
CA LEU A 406 -11.19 -8.12 10.23
C LEU A 406 -11.00 -8.24 11.75
N PHE A 407 -11.85 -9.01 12.40
CA PHE A 407 -11.87 -9.09 13.86
C PHE A 407 -11.45 -10.49 14.33
N PRO A 408 -10.37 -10.61 15.11
CA PRO A 408 -9.95 -11.88 15.69
C PRO A 408 -11.05 -12.56 16.49
N ARG A 409 -10.95 -13.88 16.64
CA ARG A 409 -11.96 -14.73 17.30
C ARG A 409 -12.34 -14.26 18.71
N GLN A 410 -11.43 -13.58 19.42
CA GLN A 410 -11.68 -13.03 20.77
C GLN A 410 -12.81 -12.01 20.80
N TYR A 411 -13.07 -11.29 19.70
CA TYR A 411 -14.18 -10.35 19.62
C TYR A 411 -15.53 -11.03 19.36
N GLY A 412 -15.52 -12.32 18.96
CA GLY A 412 -16.69 -13.16 18.80
C GLY A 412 -17.77 -12.59 17.88
N SER A 413 -19.04 -12.93 18.19
CA SER A 413 -20.22 -12.44 17.49
C SER A 413 -20.86 -11.20 18.13
N ARG A 414 -20.19 -10.53 19.05
CA ARG A 414 -20.71 -9.38 19.77
C ARG A 414 -20.78 -8.14 18.88
N ALA A 415 -21.87 -7.38 18.98
CA ALA A 415 -22.00 -6.11 18.28
C ALA A 415 -20.95 -5.07 18.74
N GLU A 416 -20.44 -5.20 19.97
CA GLU A 416 -19.43 -4.33 20.57
C GLU A 416 -18.13 -4.26 19.75
N ARG A 417 -17.80 -5.30 18.95
CA ARG A 417 -16.62 -5.29 18.08
C ARG A 417 -16.63 -4.16 17.05
N TYR A 418 -17.81 -3.61 16.78
CA TYR A 418 -17.97 -2.48 15.86
C TYR A 418 -17.88 -1.12 16.52
N SER A 419 -17.63 -1.05 17.83
CA SER A 419 -17.48 0.19 18.58
C SER A 419 -16.02 0.50 18.92
N THR A 420 -15.69 1.78 19.00
CA THR A 420 -14.32 2.29 19.23
C THR A 420 -13.62 1.69 20.45
N GLY A 421 -14.36 1.43 21.53
CA GLY A 421 -13.79 0.89 22.77
C GLY A 421 -13.49 -0.61 22.73
N SER A 422 -13.92 -1.33 21.71
CA SER A 422 -13.95 -2.80 21.72
C SER A 422 -13.23 -3.45 20.53
N ASN A 423 -12.71 -2.69 19.57
CA ASN A 423 -11.99 -3.25 18.43
C ASN A 423 -10.57 -2.71 18.32
N LEU A 424 -9.74 -3.49 17.61
CA LEU A 424 -8.32 -3.20 17.43
C LEU A 424 -8.04 -1.96 16.55
N TYR A 425 -9.01 -1.54 15.73
CA TYR A 425 -8.84 -0.39 14.84
C TYR A 425 -9.13 0.95 15.54
N GLY A 426 -9.77 0.93 16.70
CA GLY A 426 -10.21 2.15 17.37
C GLY A 426 -11.28 2.94 16.62
N TRP A 427 -11.99 2.31 15.71
CA TRP A 427 -12.98 2.92 14.83
C TRP A 427 -14.40 2.54 15.26
N ASP A 428 -15.37 3.41 14.97
CA ASP A 428 -16.78 3.20 15.24
C ASP A 428 -17.52 2.95 13.92
N PHE A 429 -18.15 1.80 13.80
CA PHE A 429 -18.90 1.38 12.62
C PHE A 429 -20.38 1.41 12.94
N ARG A 430 -21.14 2.24 12.22
CA ARG A 430 -22.58 2.44 12.49
C ARG A 430 -23.37 2.48 11.19
N LEU A 431 -24.64 2.14 11.27
CA LEU A 431 -25.59 2.49 10.23
C LEU A 431 -25.86 3.99 10.23
N LYS A 432 -26.34 4.53 9.12
CA LYS A 432 -26.79 5.94 9.06
C LYS A 432 -27.83 6.23 10.13
N HIS A 433 -28.72 5.26 10.39
CA HIS A 433 -29.78 5.32 11.40
C HIS A 433 -29.78 4.03 12.21
N GLY A 434 -29.07 4.02 13.34
CA GLY A 434 -29.06 2.91 14.27
C GLY A 434 -27.69 2.23 14.49
N TRP A 435 -27.74 1.12 15.21
CA TRP A 435 -26.59 0.31 15.56
C TRP A 435 -26.56 -0.96 14.71
N LEU A 436 -25.35 -1.41 14.38
CA LEU A 436 -25.15 -2.70 13.71
C LEU A 436 -25.55 -3.86 14.63
N THR A 437 -26.42 -4.73 14.15
CA THR A 437 -26.66 -6.00 14.83
C THR A 437 -25.52 -6.98 14.55
N PRO A 438 -25.26 -7.99 15.45
CA PRO A 438 -24.23 -9.00 15.17
C PRO A 438 -24.42 -9.76 13.86
N ARG A 439 -25.66 -9.87 13.39
CA ARG A 439 -26.02 -10.59 12.16
C ARG A 439 -25.71 -9.79 10.91
N GLU A 440 -26.07 -8.51 10.89
CA GLU A 440 -25.83 -7.59 9.78
C GLU A 440 -24.37 -7.14 9.73
N GLY A 441 -23.75 -6.98 10.90
CA GLY A 441 -22.44 -6.39 11.04
C GLY A 441 -21.38 -7.03 10.16
N TRP A 442 -21.33 -8.36 10.08
CA TRP A 442 -20.36 -9.03 9.25
C TRP A 442 -20.54 -8.72 7.75
N HIS A 443 -21.77 -8.77 7.26
CA HIS A 443 -22.04 -8.49 5.85
C HIS A 443 -21.80 -7.04 5.46
N LEU A 444 -22.03 -6.12 6.39
CA LEU A 444 -21.88 -4.69 6.15
C LEU A 444 -20.45 -4.18 6.40
N VAL A 445 -19.75 -4.72 7.37
CA VAL A 445 -18.37 -4.28 7.71
C VAL A 445 -17.35 -5.15 7.00
N GLU A 446 -17.27 -6.44 7.29
CA GLU A 446 -16.32 -7.34 6.63
C GLU A 446 -16.68 -7.57 5.15
N GLY A 447 -17.96 -7.78 4.85
CA GLY A 447 -18.47 -7.86 3.48
C GLY A 447 -18.32 -6.53 2.73
N GLY A 448 -18.57 -5.40 3.40
CA GLY A 448 -18.29 -4.06 2.88
C GLY A 448 -16.81 -3.85 2.59
N PHE A 449 -15.92 -4.36 3.44
CA PHE A 449 -14.48 -4.33 3.23
C PHE A 449 -14.05 -5.14 2.00
N ILE A 450 -14.61 -6.35 1.82
CA ILE A 450 -14.41 -7.16 0.61
C ILE A 450 -14.87 -6.37 -0.63
N ARG A 451 -16.05 -5.77 -0.57
CA ARG A 451 -16.58 -4.95 -1.66
C ARG A 451 -15.67 -3.75 -1.94
N ALA A 452 -15.20 -3.03 -0.91
CA ALA A 452 -14.32 -1.88 -1.05
C ALA A 452 -12.96 -2.25 -1.66
N ILE A 453 -12.42 -3.45 -1.39
CA ILE A 453 -11.21 -3.98 -2.06
C ILE A 453 -11.47 -4.21 -3.54
N ILE A 454 -12.55 -4.91 -3.87
CA ILE A 454 -12.82 -5.36 -5.23
C ILE A 454 -13.23 -4.20 -6.14
N SER A 455 -14.19 -3.36 -5.71
CA SER A 455 -14.66 -2.20 -6.48
C SER A 455 -13.75 -0.96 -6.38
N GLY A 456 -12.82 -0.96 -5.42
CA GLY A 456 -11.82 0.09 -5.24
C GLY A 456 -10.46 -0.31 -5.83
N PRO A 457 -9.46 -0.60 -4.99
CA PRO A 457 -8.09 -0.82 -5.44
C PRO A 457 -7.93 -1.85 -6.56
N LEU A 458 -8.61 -3.01 -6.50
CA LEU A 458 -8.48 -4.04 -7.54
C LEU A 458 -9.07 -3.59 -8.87
N HIS A 459 -10.21 -2.88 -8.84
CA HIS A 459 -10.80 -2.29 -10.04
C HIS A 459 -9.91 -1.15 -10.58
N TRP A 460 -9.42 -0.27 -9.73
CA TRP A 460 -8.54 0.84 -10.16
C TRP A 460 -7.19 0.38 -10.68
N LEU A 461 -6.67 -0.74 -10.17
CA LEU A 461 -5.47 -1.41 -10.69
C LEU A 461 -5.72 -2.14 -12.01
N GLY A 462 -6.98 -2.24 -12.46
CA GLY A 462 -7.37 -2.92 -13.69
C GLY A 462 -7.34 -4.44 -13.62
N LEU A 463 -7.37 -5.02 -12.42
CA LEU A 463 -7.36 -6.47 -12.20
C LEU A 463 -8.77 -7.06 -12.16
N VAL A 464 -9.75 -6.22 -11.87
CA VAL A 464 -11.17 -6.56 -11.80
C VAL A 464 -11.99 -5.53 -12.57
N GLU A 465 -12.99 -6.01 -13.30
CA GLU A 465 -14.04 -5.18 -13.89
C GLU A 465 -15.29 -5.26 -13.02
N VAL A 466 -16.06 -4.19 -12.96
CA VAL A 466 -17.35 -4.12 -12.30
C VAL A 466 -18.46 -3.84 -13.32
N ASP A 467 -19.67 -4.34 -13.07
CA ASP A 467 -20.83 -4.15 -13.95
C ASP A 467 -21.33 -2.70 -13.95
N ASN A 468 -21.18 -2.02 -12.82
CA ASN A 468 -21.54 -0.60 -12.64
C ASN A 468 -20.57 0.05 -11.66
N GLU A 469 -20.04 1.23 -12.02
CA GLU A 469 -19.07 1.95 -11.18
C GLU A 469 -19.72 2.57 -9.93
N GLU A 470 -20.98 3.04 -10.03
CA GLU A 470 -21.67 3.68 -8.91
C GLU A 470 -22.23 2.66 -7.91
N HIS A 471 -22.84 1.60 -8.42
CA HIS A 471 -23.52 0.58 -7.62
C HIS A 471 -23.18 -0.82 -8.13
N PRO A 472 -21.96 -1.32 -7.86
CA PRO A 472 -21.51 -2.59 -8.39
C PRO A 472 -22.29 -3.76 -7.77
N GLY A 473 -23.01 -4.53 -8.61
CA GLY A 473 -23.72 -5.75 -8.24
C GLY A 473 -22.90 -7.01 -8.52
N ALA A 474 -22.08 -6.97 -9.58
CA ALA A 474 -21.22 -8.07 -9.99
C ALA A 474 -19.81 -7.59 -10.36
N PHE A 475 -18.85 -8.51 -10.33
CA PHE A 475 -17.47 -8.25 -10.72
C PHE A 475 -16.92 -9.40 -11.59
N ARG A 476 -15.87 -9.12 -12.34
CA ARG A 476 -15.18 -10.09 -13.19
C ARG A 476 -13.67 -9.93 -13.05
N ILE A 477 -12.96 -11.02 -12.79
CA ILE A 477 -11.49 -11.03 -12.77
C ILE A 477 -10.99 -11.01 -14.21
N VAL A 478 -10.14 -10.06 -14.56
CA VAL A 478 -9.58 -9.99 -15.92
C VAL A 478 -8.56 -11.10 -16.15
N LYS A 479 -8.42 -11.54 -17.42
CA LYS A 479 -7.52 -12.64 -17.78
C LYS A 479 -6.05 -12.33 -17.42
N ASP A 480 -5.64 -11.08 -17.57
CA ASP A 480 -4.28 -10.64 -17.31
C ASP A 480 -3.97 -10.47 -15.82
N ALA A 481 -4.97 -10.59 -14.93
CA ALA A 481 -4.76 -10.47 -13.49
C ALA A 481 -3.72 -11.47 -12.97
N ALA A 482 -3.73 -12.71 -13.49
CA ALA A 482 -2.77 -13.74 -13.12
C ALA A 482 -1.30 -13.33 -13.42
N LEU A 483 -1.06 -12.58 -14.51
CA LEU A 483 0.27 -12.09 -14.87
C LEU A 483 0.79 -11.02 -13.90
N VAL A 484 -0.13 -10.24 -13.32
CA VAL A 484 0.18 -9.17 -12.36
C VAL A 484 0.34 -9.74 -10.94
N THR A 485 -0.46 -10.73 -10.56
CA THR A 485 -0.47 -11.30 -9.21
C THR A 485 0.56 -12.42 -9.00
N SER A 486 1.13 -12.98 -10.09
CA SER A 486 2.14 -14.06 -10.02
C SER A 486 3.45 -13.58 -9.39
N GLU A 487 4.15 -14.47 -8.68
CA GLU A 487 5.45 -14.16 -8.07
C GLU A 487 6.56 -14.01 -9.13
N THR A 488 6.46 -14.73 -10.23
CA THR A 488 7.45 -14.69 -11.33
C THR A 488 6.98 -13.75 -12.44
N PRO A 489 7.82 -12.79 -12.88
CA PRO A 489 7.46 -11.93 -13.99
C PRO A 489 7.31 -12.77 -15.28
N PRO A 490 6.26 -12.54 -16.06
CA PRO A 490 6.12 -13.19 -17.35
C PRO A 490 7.26 -12.76 -18.27
N SER A 491 7.85 -13.71 -18.98
CA SER A 491 8.87 -13.45 -20.00
C SER A 491 8.29 -12.89 -21.31
N THR A 492 7.13 -12.25 -21.24
CA THR A 492 6.45 -11.67 -22.41
C THR A 492 7.24 -10.47 -22.90
N GLN A 493 7.78 -10.58 -24.10
CA GLN A 493 8.25 -9.41 -24.85
C GLN A 493 7.05 -8.50 -25.09
N GLU A 494 7.07 -7.31 -24.50
CA GLU A 494 6.08 -6.31 -24.85
C GLU A 494 6.22 -5.96 -26.34
N PRO A 495 5.09 -5.71 -27.03
CA PRO A 495 5.15 -5.15 -28.35
C PRO A 495 5.94 -3.84 -28.31
N ALA A 496 6.80 -3.65 -29.28
CA ALA A 496 7.62 -2.46 -29.44
C ALA A 496 6.80 -1.19 -29.25
N TRP A 497 7.45 -0.11 -28.81
CA TRP A 497 6.84 1.21 -28.67
C TRP A 497 5.92 1.52 -29.85
N GLY A 498 4.76 2.13 -29.57
CA GLY A 498 3.85 2.51 -30.64
C GLY A 498 4.56 3.35 -31.68
N ARG A 499 4.12 3.25 -32.93
CA ARG A 499 4.74 3.93 -34.06
C ARG A 499 4.57 5.44 -33.94
N LEU A 500 5.68 6.18 -33.98
CA LEU A 500 5.67 7.64 -34.04
C LEU A 500 5.66 8.08 -35.52
N VAL A 501 4.77 8.99 -35.87
CA VAL A 501 4.76 9.67 -37.15
C VAL A 501 5.30 11.09 -36.99
N VAL A 502 6.43 11.39 -37.57
CA VAL A 502 7.02 12.73 -37.57
C VAL A 502 6.63 13.44 -38.88
N GLN A 503 5.88 14.52 -38.74
CA GLN A 503 5.42 15.29 -39.91
C GLN A 503 6.37 16.45 -40.25
N PRO A 504 6.45 16.89 -41.52
CA PRO A 504 7.28 18.02 -41.92
C PRO A 504 6.85 19.36 -41.28
N ASN A 505 5.60 19.49 -40.79
CA ASN A 505 5.09 20.65 -40.06
C ASN A 505 5.47 20.67 -38.57
N PHE A 506 6.41 19.77 -38.15
CA PHE A 506 6.86 19.58 -36.77
C PHE A 506 5.79 19.00 -35.81
N GLU A 507 4.71 18.45 -36.32
CA GLU A 507 3.80 17.66 -35.53
C GLU A 507 4.31 16.23 -35.40
N LEU A 508 4.20 15.70 -34.14
CA LEU A 508 4.58 14.34 -33.81
C LEU A 508 3.32 13.62 -33.36
N ILE A 509 2.99 12.51 -34.01
CA ILE A 509 1.78 11.76 -33.73
C ILE A 509 2.19 10.36 -33.28
N ALA A 510 2.06 10.04 -32.02
CA ALA A 510 2.27 8.69 -31.51
C ALA A 510 0.97 7.89 -31.63
N LEU A 511 1.02 6.84 -32.44
CA LEU A 511 -0.11 5.96 -32.73
C LEU A 511 -0.26 4.90 -31.64
N ALA A 512 -1.51 4.50 -31.37
CA ALA A 512 -1.79 3.45 -30.41
C ALA A 512 -1.19 2.09 -30.81
N PRO A 513 -0.74 1.27 -29.84
CA PRO A 513 -0.66 1.53 -28.42
C PRO A 513 0.54 2.41 -28.04
N VAL A 514 0.30 3.53 -27.39
CA VAL A 514 1.37 4.48 -27.02
C VAL A 514 2.00 4.06 -25.70
N SER A 515 3.32 3.89 -25.69
CA SER A 515 4.09 3.59 -24.49
C SER A 515 4.35 4.84 -23.66
N GLU A 516 4.18 4.77 -22.36
CA GLU A 516 4.52 5.85 -21.42
C GLU A 516 6.04 6.16 -21.45
N ALA A 517 6.88 5.18 -21.76
CA ALA A 517 8.31 5.37 -22.00
C ALA A 517 8.58 6.32 -23.18
N LEU A 518 7.82 6.21 -24.25
CA LEU A 518 7.90 7.13 -25.39
C LEU A 518 7.41 8.53 -25.00
N LEU A 519 6.28 8.61 -24.29
CA LEU A 519 5.72 9.89 -23.85
C LEU A 519 6.71 10.68 -22.99
N ILE A 520 7.37 10.04 -22.02
CA ILE A 520 8.37 10.71 -21.17
C ILE A 520 9.57 11.22 -21.97
N GLN A 521 9.96 10.51 -23.03
CA GLN A 521 11.01 10.98 -23.92
C GLN A 521 10.55 12.21 -24.74
N LEU A 522 9.34 12.17 -25.30
CA LEU A 522 8.78 13.27 -26.08
C LEU A 522 8.54 14.52 -25.24
N ASP A 523 8.04 14.38 -24.01
CA ASP A 523 7.79 15.49 -23.07
C ASP A 523 9.06 16.29 -22.73
N ARG A 524 10.26 15.70 -22.92
CA ARG A 524 11.53 16.39 -22.67
C ARG A 524 11.81 17.50 -23.69
N PHE A 525 11.39 17.32 -24.96
CA PHE A 525 11.78 18.20 -26.03
C PHE A 525 10.62 18.68 -26.92
N ALA A 526 9.39 18.20 -26.71
CA ALA A 526 8.21 18.58 -27.49
C ALA A 526 7.07 19.01 -26.55
N GLU A 527 6.17 19.82 -27.07
CA GLU A 527 4.98 20.30 -26.38
C GLU A 527 3.81 19.40 -26.68
N ARG A 528 3.18 18.81 -25.66
CA ARG A 528 2.00 17.95 -25.82
C ARG A 528 0.80 18.82 -26.17
N THR A 529 0.13 18.51 -27.28
CA THR A 529 -1.07 19.22 -27.76
C THR A 529 -2.35 18.43 -27.53
N GLY A 530 -2.26 17.09 -27.44
CA GLY A 530 -3.40 16.22 -27.18
C GLY A 530 -2.94 14.84 -26.73
N LEU A 531 -3.76 14.18 -25.90
CA LEU A 531 -3.52 12.82 -25.45
C LEU A 531 -4.86 12.12 -25.20
N GLU A 532 -5.33 11.42 -26.24
CA GLU A 532 -6.51 10.55 -26.16
C GLU A 532 -6.11 9.12 -26.57
N TYR A 533 -6.66 8.61 -27.66
CA TYR A 533 -6.22 7.34 -28.27
C TYR A 533 -4.84 7.47 -28.92
N ILE A 534 -4.50 8.65 -29.39
CA ILE A 534 -3.21 9.02 -29.95
C ILE A 534 -2.62 10.16 -29.13
N ALA A 535 -1.30 10.21 -29.05
CA ALA A 535 -0.62 11.34 -28.41
C ALA A 535 -0.12 12.28 -29.50
N GLN A 536 -0.51 13.56 -29.40
CA GLN A 536 -0.12 14.60 -30.32
C GLN A 536 0.85 15.56 -29.64
N TYR A 537 1.96 15.80 -30.32
CA TYR A 537 2.98 16.72 -29.86
C TYR A 537 3.33 17.71 -30.96
N ARG A 538 3.84 18.85 -30.57
CA ARG A 538 4.43 19.83 -31.45
C ARG A 538 5.87 20.09 -31.02
N LEU A 539 6.79 19.88 -31.94
CA LEU A 539 8.19 20.23 -31.76
C LEU A 539 8.34 21.71 -32.10
N THR A 540 8.60 22.54 -31.11
CA THR A 540 8.80 23.97 -31.29
C THR A 540 10.26 24.34 -31.05
N ARG A 541 10.70 25.49 -31.60
CA ARG A 541 12.02 26.01 -31.28
C ARG A 541 12.21 26.23 -29.77
N ALA A 542 11.18 26.69 -29.07
CA ALA A 542 11.23 26.92 -27.63
C ALA A 542 11.40 25.62 -26.83
N SER A 543 10.64 24.57 -27.19
CA SER A 543 10.72 23.27 -26.52
C SER A 543 12.07 22.58 -26.77
N ALA A 544 12.56 22.59 -28.02
CA ALA A 544 13.86 22.04 -28.38
C ALA A 544 15.01 22.80 -27.71
N THR A 545 14.97 24.17 -27.72
CA THR A 545 16.01 24.98 -27.05
C THR A 545 16.05 24.72 -25.55
N ARG A 546 14.89 24.57 -24.89
CA ARG A 546 14.80 24.22 -23.47
C ARG A 546 15.45 22.86 -23.19
N ALA A 547 15.18 21.86 -24.03
CA ALA A 547 15.78 20.53 -23.90
C ALA A 547 17.30 20.57 -24.07
N ILE A 548 17.80 21.34 -25.03
CA ILE A 548 19.24 21.53 -25.29
C ILE A 548 19.91 22.22 -24.09
N GLN A 549 19.26 23.22 -23.48
CA GLN A 549 19.76 23.89 -22.26
C GLN A 549 19.82 22.93 -21.07
N MET A 550 18.95 21.91 -21.04
CA MET A 550 18.99 20.86 -20.02
C MET A 550 20.00 19.74 -20.35
N GLY A 551 20.80 19.89 -21.41
CA GLY A 551 21.84 18.95 -21.78
C GLY A 551 21.45 17.88 -22.81
N LEU A 552 20.26 17.97 -23.43
CA LEU A 552 19.85 17.05 -24.48
C LEU A 552 20.33 17.57 -25.85
N HIS A 553 21.20 16.83 -26.55
CA HIS A 553 21.74 17.22 -27.84
C HIS A 553 20.76 16.96 -29.00
N ALA A 554 20.89 17.72 -30.10
CA ALA A 554 20.05 17.53 -31.28
C ALA A 554 20.14 16.12 -31.84
N ASP A 555 21.33 15.53 -31.84
CA ASP A 555 21.55 14.14 -32.28
C ASP A 555 20.78 13.14 -31.40
N ALA A 556 20.73 13.35 -30.09
CA ALA A 556 19.95 12.48 -29.17
C ALA A 556 18.44 12.62 -29.42
N ILE A 557 17.94 13.84 -29.66
CA ILE A 557 16.54 14.07 -30.05
C ILE A 557 16.23 13.35 -31.35
N GLN A 558 17.10 13.50 -32.34
CA GLN A 558 16.96 12.84 -33.64
C GLN A 558 16.92 11.31 -33.51
N GLN A 559 17.86 10.72 -32.73
CA GLN A 559 17.87 9.27 -32.48
C GLN A 559 16.57 8.76 -31.85
N VAL A 560 16.02 9.46 -30.86
CA VAL A 560 14.74 9.10 -30.26
C VAL A 560 13.62 9.14 -31.27
N LEU A 561 13.57 10.19 -32.11
CA LEU A 561 12.53 10.33 -33.13
C LEU A 561 12.66 9.26 -34.21
N GLU A 562 13.87 8.96 -34.70
CA GLU A 562 14.12 7.92 -35.71
C GLU A 562 13.84 6.52 -35.17
N GLN A 563 14.24 6.23 -33.97
CA GLN A 563 13.97 4.95 -33.33
C GLN A 563 12.46 4.73 -33.17
N ALA A 564 11.74 5.74 -32.71
CA ALA A 564 10.28 5.66 -32.48
C ALA A 564 9.50 5.66 -33.82
N ALA A 565 10.01 6.34 -34.86
CA ALA A 565 9.42 6.33 -36.21
C ALA A 565 9.71 5.05 -36.98
N GLY A 566 10.76 4.30 -36.61
CA GLY A 566 11.23 3.13 -37.34
C GLY A 566 11.89 3.48 -38.67
N GLY A 567 12.43 4.70 -38.82
CA GLY A 567 13.08 5.17 -40.03
C GLY A 567 13.49 6.64 -39.94
N PRO A 568 14.10 7.18 -41.02
CA PRO A 568 14.58 8.55 -41.02
C PRO A 568 13.43 9.55 -40.89
N ILE A 569 13.68 10.62 -40.14
CA ILE A 569 12.74 11.74 -39.99
C ILE A 569 12.86 12.75 -41.15
N PRO A 570 11.87 13.61 -41.38
CA PRO A 570 11.92 14.63 -42.44
C PRO A 570 13.16 15.53 -42.33
N GLN A 571 13.81 15.79 -43.49
CA GLN A 571 15.06 16.58 -43.55
C GLN A 571 14.93 17.99 -42.96
N ASN A 572 13.79 18.63 -43.13
CA ASN A 572 13.55 19.96 -42.56
C ASN A 572 13.53 19.93 -41.04
N VAL A 573 13.05 18.83 -40.41
CA VAL A 573 13.08 18.66 -38.96
C VAL A 573 14.52 18.44 -38.49
N GLN A 574 15.28 17.58 -39.17
CA GLN A 574 16.70 17.36 -38.89
C GLN A 574 17.49 18.67 -38.93
N TYR A 575 17.38 19.39 -40.05
CA TYR A 575 18.08 20.65 -40.24
C TYR A 575 17.72 21.68 -39.16
N SER A 576 16.45 21.78 -38.82
CA SER A 576 15.97 22.71 -37.80
C SER A 576 16.50 22.37 -36.39
N LEU A 577 16.58 21.09 -36.03
CA LEU A 577 17.13 20.67 -34.73
C LEU A 577 18.60 21.07 -34.62
N VAL A 578 19.41 20.81 -35.65
CA VAL A 578 20.85 21.18 -35.70
C VAL A 578 21.00 22.72 -35.65
N GLU A 579 20.19 23.45 -36.39
CA GLU A 579 20.24 24.92 -36.41
C GLU A 579 19.80 25.51 -35.07
N TRP A 580 18.78 24.95 -34.41
CA TRP A 580 18.36 25.40 -33.07
C TRP A 580 19.44 25.10 -32.01
N GLU A 581 20.13 23.98 -32.09
CA GLU A 581 21.24 23.68 -31.20
C GLU A 581 22.40 24.66 -31.44
N ARG A 582 22.76 24.89 -32.66
CA ARG A 582 23.80 25.87 -33.02
C ARG A 582 23.49 27.28 -32.49
N GLN A 583 22.21 27.68 -32.57
CA GLN A 583 21.78 28.97 -32.06
C GLN A 583 21.71 29.01 -30.51
N ALA A 584 21.32 27.93 -29.87
CA ALA A 584 21.28 27.83 -28.42
C ALA A 584 22.69 27.89 -27.81
N ARG A 585 23.70 27.38 -28.50
CA ARG A 585 25.11 27.33 -28.06
C ARG A 585 25.95 28.57 -28.39
N ARG A 586 25.34 29.61 -28.95
CA ARG A 586 26.09 30.84 -29.26
C ARG A 586 26.63 31.54 -28.02
N ILE A 587 26.02 31.36 -26.88
CA ILE A 587 26.46 31.93 -25.61
C ILE A 587 26.47 30.81 -24.58
N GLU A 588 27.63 30.42 -24.12
CA GLU A 588 27.85 29.45 -23.06
C GLU A 588 28.24 30.16 -21.77
N LEU A 589 27.47 29.97 -20.70
CA LEU A 589 27.77 30.43 -19.35
C LEU A 589 28.34 29.28 -18.53
N TRP A 590 29.62 29.33 -18.28
CA TRP A 590 30.30 28.31 -17.47
C TRP A 590 30.21 28.71 -15.98
N ARG A 591 29.67 27.81 -15.16
CA ARG A 591 29.66 27.98 -13.69
C ARG A 591 30.59 26.96 -13.05
N GLY A 592 31.29 27.40 -11.98
CA GLY A 592 32.15 26.51 -11.21
C GLY A 592 33.43 26.10 -11.95
N VAL A 593 33.91 26.93 -12.87
CA VAL A 593 35.18 26.69 -13.57
C VAL A 593 36.31 27.06 -12.64
N THR A 594 37.25 26.14 -12.45
CA THR A 594 38.52 26.40 -11.76
C THR A 594 39.49 26.96 -12.76
N LEU A 595 40.04 28.12 -12.47
CA LEU A 595 40.98 28.81 -13.35
C LEU A 595 42.38 28.84 -12.70
N LEU A 596 43.41 28.60 -13.51
CA LEU A 596 44.77 28.88 -13.18
C LEU A 596 45.17 30.20 -13.85
N GLU A 597 45.54 31.20 -13.07
CA GLU A 597 46.12 32.44 -13.52
C GLU A 597 47.60 32.44 -13.19
N VAL A 598 48.42 32.80 -14.15
CA VAL A 598 49.85 32.91 -14.02
C VAL A 598 50.30 34.32 -14.36
N ASP A 599 51.42 34.74 -13.88
CA ASP A 599 52.01 36.07 -14.12
C ASP A 599 52.87 36.11 -15.39
N ASP A 600 53.25 34.95 -15.93
CA ASP A 600 54.06 34.84 -17.15
C ASP A 600 53.45 33.84 -18.13
N ALA A 601 53.26 34.26 -19.38
CA ALA A 601 52.76 33.43 -20.47
C ALA A 601 53.69 32.26 -20.79
N ALA A 602 55.00 32.42 -20.65
CA ALA A 602 55.97 31.35 -20.87
C ALA A 602 55.82 30.19 -19.86
N LEU A 603 55.40 30.50 -18.62
CA LEU A 603 55.08 29.49 -17.62
C LEU A 603 53.86 28.65 -18.04
N LEU A 604 52.81 29.30 -18.51
CA LEU A 604 51.61 28.62 -18.97
C LEU A 604 51.92 27.76 -20.22
N ASP A 605 52.76 28.28 -21.13
CA ASP A 605 53.20 27.52 -22.29
C ASP A 605 54.01 26.27 -21.89
N ALA A 606 54.86 26.38 -20.89
CA ALA A 606 55.62 25.25 -20.37
C ALA A 606 54.73 24.18 -19.73
N LEU A 607 53.69 24.61 -19.00
CA LEU A 607 52.72 23.69 -18.40
C LEU A 607 51.84 22.98 -19.44
N PHE A 608 51.50 23.66 -20.56
CA PHE A 608 50.70 23.06 -21.65
C PHE A 608 51.52 22.16 -22.59
N ASN A 609 52.83 22.35 -22.69
CA ASN A 609 53.73 21.56 -23.53
C ASN A 609 54.28 20.32 -22.79
N ASP A 610 54.10 20.23 -21.50
CA ASP A 610 54.59 19.10 -20.72
C ASP A 610 53.54 17.96 -20.70
N GLU A 611 53.93 16.74 -21.06
CA GLU A 611 53.10 15.55 -21.14
C GLU A 611 52.42 15.18 -19.81
N GLN A 612 53.05 15.52 -18.67
CA GLN A 612 52.48 15.23 -17.34
C GLN A 612 51.39 16.20 -16.93
N THR A 613 51.50 17.47 -17.31
CA THR A 613 50.59 18.53 -16.87
C THR A 613 49.47 18.78 -17.88
N ARG A 614 49.71 18.55 -19.18
CA ARG A 614 48.70 18.79 -20.24
C ARG A 614 47.34 18.16 -19.99
N PRO A 615 47.20 16.89 -19.55
CA PRO A 615 45.88 16.26 -19.33
C PRO A 615 45.13 16.85 -18.14
N LEU A 616 45.78 17.65 -17.29
CA LEU A 616 45.18 18.28 -16.11
C LEU A 616 44.50 19.62 -16.43
N PHE A 617 44.85 20.19 -17.60
CA PHE A 617 44.30 21.47 -18.06
C PHE A 617 43.24 21.25 -19.13
N GLY A 618 42.17 22.06 -19.06
CA GLY A 618 41.17 22.16 -20.11
C GLY A 618 41.58 23.10 -21.23
N ARG A 619 40.80 24.15 -21.47
CA ARG A 619 41.06 25.14 -22.50
C ARG A 619 41.94 26.26 -22.00
N ARG A 620 42.82 26.75 -22.86
CA ARG A 620 43.49 28.04 -22.64
C ARG A 620 42.52 29.16 -23.01
N LEU A 621 42.18 29.99 -22.03
CA LEU A 621 41.17 31.05 -22.15
C LEU A 621 41.80 32.41 -22.54
N ALA A 622 43.01 32.64 -22.06
CA ALA A 622 43.81 33.84 -22.33
C ALA A 622 45.33 33.51 -22.23
N PRO A 623 46.20 34.42 -22.64
CA PRO A 623 47.65 34.17 -22.56
C PRO A 623 48.12 33.79 -21.15
N LEU A 624 47.52 34.33 -20.11
CA LEU A 624 47.88 34.11 -18.70
C LEU A 624 46.86 33.26 -17.94
N LEU A 625 45.81 32.77 -18.62
CA LEU A 625 44.67 32.12 -17.98
C LEU A 625 44.30 30.79 -18.64
N ALA A 626 44.18 29.75 -17.84
CA ALA A 626 43.80 28.41 -18.29
C ALA A 626 42.77 27.80 -17.38
N GLU A 627 41.90 26.96 -17.96
CA GLU A 627 40.95 26.13 -17.24
C GLU A 627 41.65 24.90 -16.65
N VAL A 628 41.39 24.63 -15.39
CA VAL A 628 41.80 23.41 -14.69
C VAL A 628 40.59 22.49 -14.54
N VAL A 629 40.76 21.22 -14.90
CA VAL A 629 39.73 20.21 -14.64
C VAL A 629 39.51 20.09 -13.14
N THR A 630 38.38 20.52 -12.63
CA THR A 630 38.10 20.68 -11.19
C THR A 630 38.38 19.39 -10.39
N ALA A 631 38.06 18.22 -10.97
CA ALA A 631 38.37 16.92 -10.36
C ALA A 631 39.86 16.64 -10.19
N GLN A 632 40.73 17.36 -10.94
CA GLN A 632 42.19 17.18 -10.96
C GLN A 632 42.93 18.29 -10.23
N LEU A 633 42.23 19.24 -9.61
CA LEU A 633 42.84 20.34 -8.85
C LEU A 633 43.88 19.87 -7.83
N PRO A 634 43.69 18.79 -7.04
CA PRO A 634 44.72 18.30 -6.12
C PRO A 634 45.97 17.81 -6.84
N ALA A 635 45.85 17.22 -8.02
CA ALA A 635 46.96 16.75 -8.83
C ALA A 635 47.76 17.94 -9.40
N VAL A 636 47.04 18.98 -9.88
CA VAL A 636 47.68 20.24 -10.32
C VAL A 636 48.46 20.88 -9.20
N GLN A 637 47.90 20.99 -8.00
CA GLN A 637 48.57 21.54 -6.83
C GLN A 637 49.84 20.74 -6.46
N ALA A 638 49.74 19.41 -6.45
CA ALA A 638 50.86 18.54 -6.12
C ALA A 638 52.03 18.71 -7.11
N ILE A 639 51.75 18.82 -8.42
CA ILE A 639 52.73 18.99 -9.46
C ILE A 639 53.36 20.41 -9.38
N LEU A 640 52.57 21.45 -9.15
CA LEU A 640 53.05 22.78 -8.98
C LEU A 640 53.96 22.89 -7.74
N TRP A 641 53.62 22.25 -6.62
CA TRP A 641 54.48 22.20 -5.42
C TRP A 641 55.79 21.45 -5.68
N GLN A 642 55.77 20.36 -6.44
CA GLN A 642 57.01 19.64 -6.83
C GLN A 642 57.95 20.50 -7.69
N ARG A 643 57.43 21.54 -8.32
CA ARG A 643 58.18 22.49 -9.16
C ARG A 643 58.45 23.82 -8.44
N ASP A 644 58.31 23.84 -7.11
CA ASP A 644 58.52 25.01 -6.24
C ASP A 644 57.57 26.19 -6.48
N TYR A 645 56.39 25.95 -7.18
CA TYR A 645 55.32 26.92 -7.31
C TYR A 645 54.34 26.76 -6.16
N LEU A 646 54.02 27.85 -5.46
CA LEU A 646 53.03 27.89 -4.39
C LEU A 646 51.75 28.58 -4.86
N PRO A 647 50.81 27.85 -5.50
CA PRO A 647 49.59 28.47 -5.98
C PRO A 647 48.72 28.94 -4.80
N SER A 648 48.34 30.21 -4.81
CA SER A 648 47.38 30.76 -3.87
C SER A 648 45.94 30.36 -4.33
N LEU A 649 45.19 29.66 -3.48
CA LEU A 649 43.80 29.43 -3.73
C LEU A 649 42.99 30.68 -3.39
N VAL A 650 42.62 31.42 -4.44
CA VAL A 650 41.70 32.55 -4.31
C VAL A 650 40.28 31.99 -4.40
N SER A 651 39.62 31.81 -3.28
CA SER A 651 38.20 31.58 -3.28
C SER A 651 37.50 32.90 -3.53
N ALA A 652 36.74 33.02 -4.63
CA ALA A 652 35.87 34.16 -4.82
C ALA A 652 34.96 34.34 -3.58
N PRO A 653 34.73 35.58 -3.11
CA PRO A 653 33.81 35.79 -2.01
C PRO A 653 32.45 35.22 -2.40
N VAL A 654 32.03 34.19 -1.70
CA VAL A 654 30.76 33.53 -1.92
C VAL A 654 29.67 34.51 -1.45
N GLN A 655 28.94 35.09 -2.38
CA GLN A 655 27.66 35.70 -2.04
C GLN A 655 26.75 34.57 -1.52
N ASP A 656 26.11 34.77 -0.37
CA ASP A 656 25.35 33.76 0.40
C ASP A 656 24.28 32.97 -0.35
N GLY A 657 24.00 33.28 -1.60
CA GLY A 657 23.04 32.55 -2.45
C GLY A 657 23.67 31.45 -3.34
N LEU A 658 24.99 31.26 -3.36
CA LEU A 658 25.68 30.34 -4.29
C LEU A 658 26.22 29.06 -3.62
N LEU A 659 25.95 28.86 -2.33
CA LEU A 659 26.37 27.65 -1.60
C LEU A 659 25.52 26.40 -1.90
N GLU A 660 24.44 26.53 -2.65
CA GLU A 660 23.53 25.39 -2.91
C GLU A 660 23.97 24.47 -4.05
N SER A 661 24.93 24.82 -4.84
CA SER A 661 25.24 23.98 -6.01
C SER A 661 26.74 23.67 -6.13
N GLY A 662 27.23 22.66 -5.40
CA GLY A 662 28.36 21.94 -5.93
C GLY A 662 29.56 21.62 -5.07
N ARG A 663 29.53 21.76 -3.75
CA ARG A 663 30.68 21.34 -2.91
C ARG A 663 30.52 19.98 -2.21
N PHE A 664 29.36 19.36 -2.26
CA PHE A 664 29.17 18.07 -1.60
C PHE A 664 28.70 17.04 -2.61
N PRO A 665 29.51 16.01 -2.88
CA PRO A 665 29.26 15.05 -3.95
C PRO A 665 28.10 14.07 -3.68
N THR A 666 27.59 14.00 -2.46
CA THR A 666 26.51 13.09 -2.09
C THR A 666 25.33 13.86 -1.52
N ARG A 667 24.13 13.65 -2.11
CA ARG A 667 22.86 14.14 -1.57
C ARG A 667 22.26 13.21 -0.51
N GLU A 668 22.92 12.09 -0.23
CA GLU A 668 22.44 11.11 0.74
C GLU A 668 22.84 11.49 2.16
N PRO A 669 21.93 11.35 3.14
CA PRO A 669 22.29 11.57 4.54
C PRO A 669 23.39 10.60 4.97
N GLN A 670 24.40 11.15 5.61
CA GLN A 670 25.59 10.39 6.04
C GLN A 670 25.57 10.03 7.53
N TRP A 671 24.79 10.76 8.32
CA TRP A 671 24.68 10.55 9.76
C TRP A 671 23.25 10.53 10.25
N ARG A 672 23.07 9.90 11.40
CA ARG A 672 21.88 10.00 12.22
C ARG A 672 22.19 10.77 13.49
N LEU A 673 21.54 11.91 13.69
CA LEU A 673 21.70 12.73 14.87
C LEU A 673 20.68 12.34 15.94
N GLN A 674 21.16 11.91 17.10
CA GLN A 674 20.32 11.58 18.25
C GLN A 674 20.00 12.83 19.08
N GLN A 675 18.95 12.75 19.90
CA GLN A 675 18.51 13.85 20.77
C GLN A 675 19.59 14.31 21.78
N ASN A 676 20.52 13.44 22.16
CA ASN A 676 21.64 13.76 23.03
C ASN A 676 22.85 14.41 22.34
N GLY A 677 22.75 14.68 21.04
CA GLY A 677 23.81 15.26 20.22
C GLY A 677 24.83 14.26 19.66
N LEU A 678 24.59 12.95 19.81
CA LEU A 678 25.45 11.91 19.27
C LEU A 678 25.18 11.74 17.77
N LEU A 679 26.26 11.73 16.96
CA LEU A 679 26.24 11.51 15.52
C LEU A 679 26.68 10.08 15.21
N GLN A 680 25.77 9.28 14.71
CA GLN A 680 26.01 7.91 14.27
C GLN A 680 26.09 7.89 12.75
N PRO A 681 27.17 7.33 12.14
CA PRO A 681 27.25 7.19 10.69
C PRO A 681 26.19 6.22 10.16
N CYS A 682 25.54 6.56 9.05
CA CYS A 682 24.57 5.71 8.38
C CYS A 682 25.25 4.67 7.47
N HIS A 683 26.50 4.90 7.07
CA HIS A 683 27.25 4.06 6.15
C HIS A 683 28.57 3.60 6.79
N ALA A 684 29.06 2.44 6.37
CA ALA A 684 30.36 1.92 6.85
C ALA A 684 31.55 2.80 6.45
N VAL A 685 31.42 3.50 5.34
CA VAL A 685 32.42 4.48 4.85
C VAL A 685 31.69 5.80 4.65
N VAL A 686 32.14 6.82 5.36
CA VAL A 686 31.59 8.17 5.29
C VAL A 686 32.49 8.99 4.38
N ASP A 687 31.91 9.95 3.65
CA ASP A 687 32.68 10.90 2.85
C ASP A 687 33.68 11.66 3.72
N LEU A 688 34.93 11.68 3.31
CA LEU A 688 36.05 12.27 4.10
C LEU A 688 35.90 13.78 4.33
N TYR A 689 35.34 14.52 3.36
CA TYR A 689 35.07 15.95 3.52
C TYR A 689 34.00 16.21 4.55
N LEU A 690 32.93 15.42 4.48
CA LEU A 690 31.85 15.53 5.44
C LEU A 690 32.30 15.06 6.84
N ALA A 691 33.14 14.04 6.93
CA ALA A 691 33.74 13.60 8.18
C ALA A 691 34.60 14.69 8.81
N ALA A 692 35.40 15.42 8.00
CA ALA A 692 36.20 16.55 8.46
C ALA A 692 35.32 17.72 8.98
N GLU A 693 34.18 18.01 8.32
CA GLU A 693 33.28 19.05 8.83
C GLU A 693 32.60 18.61 10.15
N VAL A 694 32.24 17.34 10.29
CA VAL A 694 31.73 16.80 11.55
C VAL A 694 32.80 16.89 12.65
N GLU A 695 34.06 16.59 12.35
CA GLU A 695 35.15 16.69 13.30
C GLU A 695 35.34 18.10 13.88
N ARG A 696 35.16 19.13 13.06
CA ARG A 696 35.25 20.53 13.48
C ARG A 696 34.19 20.95 14.50
N ILE A 697 32.99 20.33 14.45
CA ILE A 697 31.85 20.70 15.29
C ILE A 697 31.55 19.68 16.40
N THR A 698 32.35 18.62 16.53
CA THR A 698 32.13 17.53 17.48
C THR A 698 33.36 17.16 18.30
N GLU A 699 33.18 16.35 19.31
CA GLU A 699 34.19 15.65 20.08
C GLU A 699 33.93 14.15 20.05
N LEU A 700 35.00 13.36 20.27
CA LEU A 700 34.86 11.92 20.38
C LEU A 700 34.24 11.58 21.75
N ASP A 701 33.16 10.86 21.76
CA ASP A 701 32.54 10.33 22.98
C ASP A 701 33.23 9.00 23.32
N GLU A 702 34.02 8.97 24.38
CA GLU A 702 34.82 7.80 24.77
C GLU A 702 33.99 6.58 25.13
N ALA A 703 32.75 6.80 25.59
CA ALA A 703 31.84 5.74 25.99
C ALA A 703 31.27 4.97 24.79
N THR A 704 30.99 5.66 23.69
CA THR A 704 30.33 5.07 22.51
C THR A 704 31.26 4.91 21.30
N GLY A 705 32.41 5.61 21.31
CA GLY A 705 33.30 5.70 20.15
C GLY A 705 32.74 6.51 18.98
N TRP A 706 31.60 7.19 19.16
CA TRP A 706 30.98 8.03 18.16
C TRP A 706 31.30 9.52 18.38
N ARG A 707 31.02 10.36 17.40
CA ARG A 707 31.17 11.80 17.49
C ARG A 707 29.93 12.42 18.15
N LYS A 708 30.16 13.39 19.07
CA LYS A 708 29.11 14.09 19.79
C LYS A 708 29.28 15.59 19.70
N ILE A 709 28.20 16.30 19.43
CA ILE A 709 28.16 17.76 19.46
C ILE A 709 28.06 18.18 20.94
N THR A 710 29.07 18.94 21.39
CA THR A 710 29.13 19.48 22.76
C THR A 710 29.19 21.00 22.72
N PRO A 711 28.81 21.69 23.79
CA PRO A 711 28.98 23.16 23.90
C PRO A 711 30.42 23.62 23.62
N ALA A 712 31.41 22.87 24.12
CA ALA A 712 32.82 23.18 23.93
C ALA A 712 33.28 23.04 22.47
N ALA A 713 32.83 21.95 21.79
CA ALA A 713 33.09 21.75 20.37
C ALA A 713 32.49 22.86 19.51
N LEU A 714 31.22 23.22 19.82
CA LEU A 714 30.52 24.28 19.10
C LEU A 714 31.18 25.66 19.31
N GLN A 715 31.63 25.95 20.51
CA GLN A 715 32.35 27.18 20.80
C GLN A 715 33.68 27.25 20.08
N ARG A 716 34.45 26.15 20.01
CA ARG A 716 35.67 26.04 19.21
C ARG A 716 35.36 26.27 17.72
N ALA A 717 34.36 25.65 17.18
CA ALA A 717 33.96 25.80 15.78
C ALA A 717 33.62 27.26 15.45
N ARG A 718 32.91 27.95 16.34
CA ARG A 718 32.58 29.36 16.18
C ARG A 718 33.83 30.28 16.29
N SER A 719 34.72 30.01 17.21
CA SER A 719 35.97 30.76 17.31
C SER A 719 36.87 30.53 16.09
N ALA A 720 36.73 29.39 15.41
CA ALA A 720 37.38 29.11 14.12
C ALA A 720 36.64 29.70 12.90
N GLY A 721 35.60 30.53 13.11
CA GLY A 721 34.93 31.26 12.04
C GLY A 721 33.69 30.55 11.44
N LEU A 722 33.23 29.39 11.99
CA LEU A 722 32.02 28.75 11.53
C LEU A 722 30.78 29.44 12.12
N SER A 723 29.85 29.87 11.25
CA SER A 723 28.58 30.43 11.71
C SER A 723 27.64 29.32 12.19
N LEU A 724 26.80 29.64 13.18
CA LEU A 724 25.78 28.71 13.66
C LEU A 724 24.81 28.28 12.54
N GLU A 725 24.50 29.20 11.65
CA GLU A 725 23.61 28.95 10.52
C GLU A 725 24.21 27.93 9.53
N HIS A 726 25.53 28.02 9.28
CA HIS A 726 26.26 27.03 8.49
C HIS A 726 26.17 25.63 9.12
N ILE A 727 26.40 25.55 10.44
CA ILE A 727 26.32 24.29 11.18
C ILE A 727 24.92 23.70 11.13
N MET A 728 23.88 24.51 11.31
CA MET A 728 22.49 24.06 11.24
C MET A 728 22.13 23.56 9.84
N ARG A 729 22.48 24.29 8.78
CA ARG A 729 22.27 23.86 7.39
C ARG A 729 22.98 22.54 7.08
N PHE A 730 24.23 22.41 7.52
CA PHE A 730 25.02 21.20 7.37
C PHE A 730 24.29 19.99 8.01
N LEU A 731 23.89 20.12 9.27
CA LEU A 731 23.20 19.05 10.00
C LEU A 731 21.83 18.74 9.38
N GLN A 732 21.06 19.75 8.96
CA GLN A 732 19.78 19.54 8.29
C GLN A 732 19.91 18.79 6.95
N HIS A 733 21.01 19.02 6.24
CA HIS A 733 21.22 18.43 4.93
C HIS A 733 21.79 17.01 4.98
N TYR A 734 22.68 16.72 5.92
CA TYR A 734 23.43 15.46 5.96
C TYR A 734 23.04 14.51 7.09
N CYS A 735 22.10 14.89 7.95
CA CYS A 735 21.55 13.99 8.95
C CYS A 735 20.21 13.40 8.48
N GLU A 736 20.07 12.07 8.60
CA GLU A 736 18.82 11.35 8.32
C GLU A 736 17.72 11.86 9.24
N GLY A 737 16.59 12.30 8.65
CA GLY A 737 15.47 12.87 9.40
C GLY A 737 15.71 14.31 9.88
N GLY A 738 16.85 14.94 9.53
CA GLY A 738 17.20 16.29 9.92
C GLY A 738 17.66 16.41 11.38
N VAL A 739 17.57 17.62 11.94
CA VAL A 739 17.94 17.92 13.33
C VAL A 739 16.72 17.75 14.23
N PRO A 740 16.76 16.87 15.26
CA PRO A 740 15.66 16.75 16.22
C PRO A 740 15.34 18.11 16.87
N ALA A 741 14.04 18.44 16.98
CA ALA A 741 13.61 19.75 17.51
C ALA A 741 14.18 20.06 18.90
N SER A 742 14.22 19.06 19.78
CA SER A 742 14.83 19.18 21.12
C SER A 742 16.33 19.48 21.08
N PHE A 743 17.05 18.93 20.10
CA PHE A 743 18.46 19.19 19.93
C PHE A 743 18.71 20.53 19.22
N LEU A 744 17.84 20.94 18.31
CA LEU A 744 17.91 22.24 17.65
C LEU A 744 17.87 23.39 18.67
N ILE A 745 17.02 23.28 19.69
CA ILE A 745 16.95 24.25 20.79
C ILE A 745 18.30 24.36 21.51
N ARG A 746 18.90 23.20 21.87
CA ARG A 746 20.22 23.15 22.51
C ARG A 746 21.32 23.75 21.63
N LEU A 747 21.28 23.39 20.34
CA LEU A 747 22.27 23.88 19.38
C LEU A 747 22.23 25.41 19.24
N LYS A 748 21.01 25.98 19.16
CA LYS A 748 20.81 27.43 19.14
C LYS A 748 21.23 28.10 20.46
N LEU A 749 20.91 27.48 21.59
CA LEU A 749 21.28 27.99 22.91
C LEU A 749 22.83 28.03 23.05
N TRP A 750 23.50 26.93 22.76
CA TRP A 750 24.97 26.85 22.83
C TRP A 750 25.68 27.74 21.80
N GLY A 751 25.04 27.92 20.63
CA GLY A 751 25.55 28.76 19.57
C GLY A 751 25.25 30.25 19.74
N GLY A 752 24.56 30.66 20.80
CA GLY A 752 24.19 32.08 21.00
C GLY A 752 23.14 32.56 19.98
N GLY A 753 22.33 31.67 19.47
CA GLY A 753 21.25 31.97 18.50
C GLY A 753 20.02 32.62 19.11
N TYR A 754 19.95 32.70 20.44
CA TYR A 754 18.94 33.46 21.17
C TYR A 754 19.54 34.75 21.69
N GLU A 755 18.76 35.82 21.76
CA GLU A 755 19.19 37.10 22.36
C GLU A 755 19.64 36.89 23.82
N GLN A 756 20.56 37.76 24.33
CA GLN A 756 21.22 37.60 25.63
C GLN A 756 20.34 37.51 26.88
N GLN A 757 19.02 37.52 26.72
CA GLN A 757 18.03 37.35 27.79
C GLN A 757 17.36 35.97 27.71
N SER A 758 18.15 34.91 27.66
CA SER A 758 17.61 33.53 27.67
C SER A 758 17.35 32.97 29.08
N ALA A 759 17.25 33.81 30.09
CA ALA A 759 16.71 33.41 31.38
C ALA A 759 15.20 33.21 31.20
N ILE A 760 14.71 32.00 31.46
CA ILE A 760 13.29 31.69 31.46
C ILE A 760 12.80 32.02 32.85
N GLY A 761 12.00 33.10 33.01
CA GLY A 761 11.32 33.42 34.23
C GLY A 761 9.96 32.71 34.31
N VAL A 762 9.66 32.10 35.45
CA VAL A 762 8.32 31.55 35.75
C VAL A 762 7.57 32.55 36.63
N GLU A 763 6.49 33.14 36.12
CA GLU A 763 5.69 34.10 36.87
C GLU A 763 4.63 33.39 37.70
N PRO A 764 4.07 34.04 38.81
CA PRO A 764 3.13 33.40 39.71
C PRO A 764 1.82 32.91 39.09
N ALA A 765 1.51 33.33 37.87
CA ALA A 765 0.31 32.93 37.12
C ALA A 765 0.55 31.78 36.10
N PRO A 766 1.38 30.82 36.38
CA PRO A 766 2.23 30.00 35.54
C PRO A 766 2.38 30.47 34.09
N LEU A 767 3.14 31.55 33.92
CA LEU A 767 3.51 32.11 32.62
C LEU A 767 5.00 31.90 32.40
N LEU A 768 5.36 31.40 31.25
CA LEU A 768 6.75 31.33 30.76
C LEU A 768 7.06 32.55 29.92
N ARG A 769 8.14 33.24 30.25
CA ARG A 769 8.69 34.34 29.45
C ARG A 769 9.85 33.82 28.60
N LEU A 770 9.71 33.90 27.30
CA LEU A 770 10.67 33.40 26.33
C LEU A 770 10.99 34.48 25.29
N SER A 771 12.14 34.36 24.61
CA SER A 771 12.34 35.12 23.37
C SER A 771 11.41 34.62 22.27
N ALA A 772 11.01 35.46 21.33
CA ALA A 772 10.10 35.07 20.26
C ALA A 772 10.65 33.87 19.45
N GLN A 773 11.94 33.80 19.27
CA GLN A 773 12.60 32.71 18.55
C GLN A 773 12.64 31.43 19.36
N ALA A 774 12.94 31.49 20.68
CA ALA A 774 12.88 30.35 21.57
C ALA A 774 11.45 29.79 21.66
N LEU A 775 10.45 30.65 21.63
CA LEU A 775 9.05 30.25 21.65
C LEU A 775 8.66 29.44 20.41
N GLN A 776 9.05 29.87 19.22
CA GLN A 776 8.80 29.12 17.98
C GLN A 776 9.47 27.73 18.00
N ASP A 777 10.71 27.67 18.47
CA ASP A 777 11.44 26.42 18.53
C ASP A 777 10.85 25.45 19.57
N ILE A 778 10.41 25.97 20.72
CA ILE A 778 9.77 25.18 21.79
C ILE A 778 8.36 24.73 21.37
N GLN A 779 7.62 25.51 20.61
CA GLN A 779 6.33 25.08 20.04
C GLN A 779 6.48 23.98 18.99
N ALA A 780 7.62 23.95 18.30
CA ALA A 780 7.94 22.89 17.34
C ALA A 780 8.48 21.61 18.01
N ASP A 781 8.83 21.64 19.29
CA ASP A 781 9.28 20.47 20.05
C ASP A 781 8.11 19.52 20.32
N ALA A 782 8.29 18.23 20.01
CA ALA A 782 7.24 17.22 20.11
C ALA A 782 6.74 16.95 21.53
N GLU A 783 7.56 17.21 22.57
CA GLU A 783 7.24 16.99 23.98
C GLU A 783 6.79 18.27 24.67
N LEU A 784 7.43 19.40 24.35
CA LEU A 784 7.12 20.69 24.97
C LEU A 784 5.93 21.39 24.31
N GLY A 785 5.81 21.32 22.99
CA GLY A 785 4.75 21.99 22.25
C GLY A 785 3.34 21.68 22.73
N PRO A 786 2.97 20.40 22.98
CA PRO A 786 1.65 20.03 23.49
C PRO A 786 1.35 20.49 24.93
N LEU A 787 2.41 20.76 25.73
CA LEU A 787 2.27 21.21 27.14
C LEU A 787 2.13 22.72 27.27
N LEU A 788 2.40 23.46 26.18
CA LEU A 788 2.17 24.89 26.11
C LEU A 788 0.72 25.13 25.65
N GLY A 789 -0.02 25.93 26.39
CA GLY A 789 -1.40 26.26 26.04
C GLY A 789 -1.51 26.87 24.63
N THR A 790 -2.52 26.45 23.88
CA THR A 790 -2.81 26.89 22.51
C THR A 790 -3.42 28.31 22.45
N GLU A 791 -3.62 28.96 23.57
CA GLU A 791 -4.13 30.32 23.62
C GLU A 791 -3.02 31.29 23.18
N VAL A 792 -3.43 32.22 22.32
CA VAL A 792 -2.60 33.31 21.77
C VAL A 792 -1.67 33.88 22.85
N PRO A 793 -0.37 33.98 22.57
CA PRO A 793 0.55 34.60 23.50
C PRO A 793 0.03 35.98 23.91
N LEU A 794 -0.08 36.22 25.19
CA LEU A 794 -0.45 37.54 25.76
C LEU A 794 0.48 38.65 25.26
N ASP A 795 1.65 38.26 24.84
CA ASP A 795 2.68 39.07 24.17
C ASP A 795 3.58 38.08 23.41
N ASN A 796 4.29 38.48 22.37
CA ASN A 796 5.21 37.60 21.59
C ASN A 796 6.28 36.90 22.45
N ARG A 797 6.29 37.08 23.78
CA ARG A 797 7.29 36.58 24.71
C ARG A 797 6.71 35.81 25.90
N LEU A 798 5.39 35.76 26.07
CA LEU A 798 4.73 35.18 27.24
C LEU A 798 3.79 34.06 26.82
N VAL A 799 3.94 32.87 27.34
CA VAL A 799 3.09 31.71 27.09
C VAL A 799 2.53 31.17 28.40
N ARG A 800 1.27 30.85 28.37
CA ARG A 800 0.59 30.22 29.50
C ARG A 800 0.88 28.73 29.52
N VAL A 801 1.22 28.19 30.68
CA VAL A 801 1.42 26.77 30.93
C VAL A 801 0.30 26.22 31.81
N ASP A 802 -0.16 25.01 31.54
CA ASP A 802 -1.11 24.35 32.42
C ASP A 802 -0.42 24.18 33.82
N PRO A 803 -1.01 24.67 34.92
CA PRO A 803 -0.45 24.51 36.26
C PRO A 803 -0.11 23.05 36.63
N ARG A 804 -0.80 22.08 36.05
CA ARG A 804 -0.56 20.64 36.26
C ARG A 804 0.66 20.13 35.49
N ALA A 805 1.04 20.80 34.42
CA ALA A 805 2.17 20.43 33.57
C ALA A 805 3.44 21.24 33.91
N LEU A 806 3.36 22.24 34.80
CA LEU A 806 4.44 23.19 35.06
C LEU A 806 5.76 22.51 35.48
N GLU A 807 5.70 21.55 36.42
CA GLU A 807 6.88 20.82 36.88
C GLU A 807 7.53 20.06 35.69
N ARG A 808 6.72 19.41 34.89
CA ARG A 808 7.20 18.66 33.73
C ARG A 808 7.78 19.56 32.65
N VAL A 809 7.19 20.73 32.44
CA VAL A 809 7.72 21.74 31.49
C VAL A 809 9.05 22.28 32.00
N ILE A 810 9.20 22.54 33.28
CA ILE A 810 10.46 22.99 33.91
C ILE A 810 11.56 21.91 33.71
N GLU A 811 11.27 20.66 34.01
CA GLU A 811 12.19 19.55 33.83
C GLU A 811 12.66 19.45 32.37
N LEU A 812 11.73 19.46 31.44
CA LEU A 812 12.03 19.37 30.01
C LEU A 812 12.84 20.57 29.50
N LEU A 813 12.56 21.78 30.01
CA LEU A 813 13.36 22.97 29.67
C LEU A 813 14.77 22.87 30.23
N GLN A 814 14.95 22.39 31.46
CA GLN A 814 16.25 22.15 32.06
C GLN A 814 17.04 21.05 31.35
N GLU A 815 16.39 19.96 30.95
CA GLU A 815 17.01 18.92 30.11
C GLU A 815 17.51 19.46 28.78
N ARG A 816 16.85 20.47 28.21
CA ARG A 816 17.25 21.12 26.97
C ARG A 816 18.32 22.23 27.19
N GLY A 817 18.70 22.48 28.45
CA GLY A 817 19.77 23.39 28.80
C GLY A 817 19.35 24.83 29.10
N PHE A 818 18.03 25.08 29.24
CA PHE A 818 17.57 26.38 29.73
C PHE A 818 17.71 26.47 31.24
N THR A 819 18.17 27.63 31.75
CA THR A 819 18.09 27.97 33.15
C THR A 819 16.72 28.56 33.44
N VAL A 820 15.95 27.91 34.31
CA VAL A 820 14.63 28.38 34.74
C VAL A 820 14.80 29.03 36.10
N GLU A 821 14.54 30.34 36.19
CA GLU A 821 14.58 31.15 37.41
C GLU A 821 13.20 31.24 38.08
#